data_c6b66579b6e87e85c0d287a6443ff365
#
_entry.id   c6b66579b6e87e85c0d287a6443ff365
#
_cell.length_a   1.000
_cell.length_b   1.000
_cell.length_c   1.000
_cell.angle_alpha   90.00
_cell.angle_beta   90.00
_cell.angle_gamma   90.00
#
_symmetry.space_group_name_H-M   'P 1'
#
loop_
_entity.id
_entity.type
_entity.pdbx_description
1 polymer ?
#
loop_
_entity_poly.entity_id
_entity_poly.type
_entity_poly.pdbx_seq_one_letter_code
_entity_poly.pdbx_strand_id
1 'polypeptide(L)'
;MTNPIITLSSLYHAMGQRASHCLPRLLALAVLLLSVVSLSATERFISFEGGDIHLNAGGRTCVAYSSGDCRGVSRAVQSLASDIKSVCGADVTLSPDDASSATIVIGTIGHSPLIDRMAREGVKPLQMLSGKREQYVITSVAGKIVIAGSDRRGTIYGIYELSRQMGVSPWYYWMDVPTEHHDNVYMRAGVYTDGEPVVRYRGIFLNDEAPCLTSWVKNTFGTGYGGHEFYERVFELILRLKGNMLWPAMWGWAFYADDPENGRLADEMGVVIGTSHHEPMARNHQEWARHRKEYGAWNYNTNRETIKRFFREGIERMKGTDDIVTIGMRGDGDEAMSAEADTKLLMEIVADQRKIIKDVTRRPAKETPQVWALYKEVLDYYDKGMRVPDDVIMLLCDDNWGNVRRVPTAKERKHKGGWGLYYHVDYVGAPRNTKWINVTPIQNMWEQLTLAADYGIESLWILNVGDLKPMEYPITLFLDMAWNPKRYTIDNILGHTHDFCREAFGESQAEEAARILNLLCKYNGRVTAEMMDKDTYNAETGEWQRVVTEYTELERDALNQFVTLPEPMRDAYRQLILFPVQAMGNLCRMYQAQAMNHLLAAAGNPDANCWAEKVRECFKRDSLLCDYYNTKMAGGKWNGMMTQKHIGYTTWNDNFPCDRMPEVKTVTTTGGGNNIFTAKDGVAVMEAPHYYAATPSATAAWTELPYMGRTLGGMALMPYTEPVGGAWIEYRFETAEGDVKADSVDVRIVVKSTLDFLNKGGHVYDVSLDGSAPVSVNFNSMLNEKPENIYSIYYPTIARRVVESVVRLPIKRGAARHSIKILPRDPGIVFEKVIADMGGYRKSYLHMDESPRKQQK
;
A
#
# COMPACT_ATOMS: atom_id res chain seq x y z
N MET A 1 47.16 19.50 2.09
CA MET A 1 48.38 19.45 1.31
C MET A 1 48.07 18.72 -0.01
N THR A 2 47.98 19.56 -1.03
CA THR A 2 48.26 19.37 -2.48
C THR A 2 47.90 18.09 -3.20
N ASN A 3 46.83 18.19 -3.98
CA ASN A 3 46.56 17.41 -5.20
C ASN A 3 47.60 17.67 -6.28
N PRO A 4 47.97 16.73 -7.11
CA PRO A 4 48.50 17.02 -8.43
C PRO A 4 47.54 16.70 -9.55
N ILE A 5 47.12 17.71 -10.28
CA ILE A 5 46.54 17.66 -11.60
C ILE A 5 47.63 17.17 -12.57
N ILE A 6 47.40 16.05 -13.23
CA ILE A 6 48.21 15.61 -14.37
C ILE A 6 47.46 16.01 -15.63
N THR A 7 48.02 16.98 -16.37
CA THR A 7 47.51 17.51 -17.62
C THR A 7 47.73 16.55 -18.79
N LEU A 8 46.73 16.36 -19.60
CA LEU A 8 46.64 15.57 -20.85
C LEU A 8 47.47 16.13 -22.05
N SER A 9 48.61 16.76 -21.83
CA SER A 9 49.38 17.33 -22.91
C SER A 9 50.68 16.62 -23.32
N SER A 10 51.02 15.50 -22.63
CA SER A 10 52.30 14.81 -22.90
C SER A 10 52.18 13.47 -23.66
N LEU A 11 50.99 13.11 -24.18
CA LEU A 11 50.76 11.87 -24.95
C LEU A 11 50.63 12.11 -26.47
N TYR A 12 50.81 13.33 -26.97
CA TYR A 12 50.59 13.68 -28.39
C TYR A 12 51.87 13.69 -29.23
N HIS A 13 53.02 13.33 -28.68
CA HIS A 13 54.31 13.50 -29.44
C HIS A 13 55.10 12.20 -29.74
N ALA A 14 54.52 10.99 -29.47
CA ALA A 14 55.23 9.73 -29.65
C ALA A 14 54.62 8.74 -30.66
N MET A 15 53.58 9.09 -31.38
CA MET A 15 52.96 8.18 -32.42
C MET A 15 52.74 8.89 -33.75
N GLY A 16 53.77 9.43 -34.29
CA GLY A 16 53.85 9.85 -35.68
C GLY A 16 54.26 8.67 -36.55
N GLN A 17 53.51 8.45 -37.64
CA GLN A 17 53.86 7.59 -38.79
C GLN A 17 53.78 6.06 -38.61
N ARG A 18 52.53 5.52 -38.56
CA ARG A 18 52.11 4.22 -39.16
C ARG A 18 50.64 3.91 -38.89
N ALA A 19 49.74 4.80 -39.23
CA ALA A 19 48.30 4.55 -39.00
C ALA A 19 47.36 5.13 -40.04
N SER A 20 47.74 5.20 -41.31
CA SER A 20 46.87 5.78 -42.36
C SER A 20 45.93 4.77 -43.06
N HIS A 21 45.97 3.47 -42.71
CA HIS A 21 45.10 2.47 -43.31
C HIS A 21 44.19 1.68 -42.37
N CYS A 22 44.32 1.87 -41.06
CA CYS A 22 43.44 1.18 -40.06
C CYS A 22 42.29 2.05 -39.49
N LEU A 23 42.40 3.37 -39.58
CA LEU A 23 41.39 4.29 -39.03
C LEU A 23 40.01 4.17 -39.71
N PRO A 24 39.87 4.04 -41.05
CA PRO A 24 38.55 3.87 -41.68
C PRO A 24 37.87 2.55 -41.35
N ARG A 25 38.65 1.47 -41.14
CA ARG A 25 38.11 0.16 -40.78
C ARG A 25 37.70 0.07 -39.29
N LEU A 26 38.40 0.73 -38.38
CA LEU A 26 38.03 0.87 -36.97
C LEU A 26 36.86 1.80 -36.78
N LEU A 27 36.74 2.90 -37.54
CA LEU A 27 35.55 3.75 -37.59
C LEU A 27 34.34 3.01 -38.18
N ALA A 28 34.53 2.23 -39.26
CA ALA A 28 33.47 1.41 -39.82
C ALA A 28 33.04 0.27 -38.88
N LEU A 29 33.96 -0.33 -38.14
CA LEU A 29 33.64 -1.33 -37.11
C LEU A 29 32.99 -0.69 -35.89
N ALA A 30 33.41 0.51 -35.45
CA ALA A 30 32.79 1.27 -34.41
C ALA A 30 31.40 1.78 -34.80
N VAL A 31 31.20 2.21 -36.06
CA VAL A 31 29.90 2.56 -36.63
C VAL A 31 29.01 1.32 -36.81
N LEU A 32 29.60 0.16 -37.18
CA LEU A 32 28.85 -1.11 -37.22
C LEU A 32 28.55 -1.65 -35.78
N LEU A 33 29.38 -1.38 -34.76
CA LEU A 33 29.15 -1.72 -33.36
C LEU A 33 28.24 -0.68 -32.65
N LEU A 34 28.16 0.54 -33.19
CA LEU A 34 27.18 1.58 -32.74
C LEU A 34 25.82 1.43 -33.43
N SER A 35 25.70 0.59 -34.46
CA SER A 35 24.42 0.18 -35.05
C SER A 35 23.91 -1.15 -34.49
N VAL A 36 24.38 -1.59 -33.31
CA VAL A 36 23.55 -2.37 -32.41
C VAL A 36 22.45 -1.39 -31.94
N VAL A 37 21.36 -1.40 -32.72
CA VAL A 37 20.09 -0.81 -32.35
C VAL A 37 19.87 -1.21 -30.88
N SER A 38 20.00 -0.27 -30.00
CA SER A 38 19.51 -0.43 -28.62
C SER A 38 18.03 -0.65 -28.77
N LEU A 39 17.60 -1.91 -28.78
CA LEU A 39 16.20 -2.30 -28.71
C LEU A 39 15.72 -1.87 -27.33
N SER A 40 15.39 -0.60 -27.20
CA SER A 40 14.89 -0.02 -25.94
C SER A 40 13.38 -0.16 -25.93
N ALA A 41 12.90 -1.04 -25.07
CA ALA A 41 11.49 -1.28 -24.81
C ALA A 41 10.74 -0.05 -24.26
N THR A 42 11.46 0.98 -23.86
CA THR A 42 10.92 2.23 -23.29
C THR A 42 10.83 3.38 -24.28
N GLU A 43 11.26 3.19 -25.51
CA GLU A 43 11.16 4.25 -26.52
C GLU A 43 9.69 4.43 -26.91
N ARG A 44 9.16 5.63 -26.67
CA ARG A 44 7.82 6.01 -27.14
C ARG A 44 7.82 6.06 -28.66
N PHE A 45 7.09 5.15 -29.27
CA PHE A 45 6.92 5.11 -30.73
C PHE A 45 5.56 5.66 -31.17
N ILE A 46 4.63 5.90 -30.29
CA ILE A 46 3.37 6.60 -30.54
C ILE A 46 3.52 8.08 -30.20
N SER A 47 2.96 8.94 -31.03
CA SER A 47 2.91 10.39 -30.88
C SER A 47 1.52 10.90 -31.26
N PHE A 48 1.10 11.99 -30.66
CA PHE A 48 -0.19 12.63 -30.95
C PHE A 48 -0.05 13.90 -31.77
N GLU A 49 1.18 14.39 -31.96
CA GLU A 49 1.48 15.62 -32.72
C GLU A 49 1.92 15.36 -34.17
N GLY A 50 2.48 14.18 -34.46
CA GLY A 50 2.94 13.79 -35.77
C GLY A 50 3.82 12.54 -35.76
N GLY A 51 4.00 11.90 -36.90
CA GLY A 51 4.78 10.68 -37.07
C GLY A 51 4.73 10.17 -38.52
N ASP A 52 5.35 9.03 -38.78
CA ASP A 52 5.49 8.47 -40.13
C ASP A 52 4.21 7.76 -40.62
N ILE A 53 3.40 7.22 -39.71
CA ILE A 53 2.16 6.51 -40.01
C ILE A 53 1.03 7.11 -39.18
N HIS A 54 0.03 7.67 -39.85
CA HIS A 54 -1.19 8.20 -39.23
C HIS A 54 -2.18 7.05 -39.04
N LEU A 55 -2.37 6.61 -37.79
CA LEU A 55 -3.16 5.43 -37.43
C LEU A 55 -4.64 5.63 -37.71
N ASN A 56 -5.20 6.80 -37.39
CA ASN A 56 -6.62 7.12 -37.52
C ASN A 56 -6.91 8.15 -38.66
N ALA A 57 -6.18 8.09 -39.75
CA ALA A 57 -6.35 8.99 -40.89
C ALA A 57 -7.81 9.00 -41.39
N GLY A 58 -8.37 10.21 -41.52
CA GLY A 58 -9.78 10.41 -41.93
C GLY A 58 -10.80 9.82 -40.95
N GLY A 59 -10.43 9.67 -39.67
CA GLY A 59 -11.30 9.12 -38.60
C GLY A 59 -11.52 7.61 -38.70
N ARG A 60 -10.68 6.88 -39.38
CA ARG A 60 -10.81 5.44 -39.65
C ARG A 60 -9.51 4.70 -39.44
N THR A 61 -9.61 3.46 -38.94
CA THR A 61 -8.49 2.53 -38.81
C THR A 61 -8.94 1.16 -39.33
N CYS A 62 -8.14 0.57 -40.20
CA CYS A 62 -8.36 -0.81 -40.67
C CYS A 62 -7.31 -1.74 -40.10
N VAL A 63 -7.75 -2.77 -39.35
CA VAL A 63 -6.88 -3.78 -38.73
C VAL A 63 -7.07 -5.12 -39.44
N ALA A 64 -6.02 -5.57 -40.13
CA ALA A 64 -6.01 -6.89 -40.73
C ALA A 64 -5.35 -7.92 -39.83
N TYR A 65 -5.92 -9.10 -39.81
CA TYR A 65 -5.40 -10.26 -39.09
C TYR A 65 -5.79 -11.55 -39.83
N SER A 66 -5.16 -12.66 -39.48
CA SER A 66 -5.50 -13.94 -40.11
C SER A 66 -6.59 -14.66 -39.34
N SER A 67 -7.70 -15.03 -40.00
CA SER A 67 -8.81 -15.78 -39.37
C SER A 67 -8.39 -17.16 -38.88
N GLY A 68 -7.35 -17.76 -39.43
CA GLY A 68 -6.74 -19.03 -39.03
C GLY A 68 -5.70 -18.91 -37.91
N ASP A 69 -5.42 -17.73 -37.39
CA ASP A 69 -4.51 -17.53 -36.25
C ASP A 69 -5.18 -18.00 -34.94
N CYS A 70 -4.43 -18.06 -33.86
CA CYS A 70 -4.92 -18.45 -32.55
C CYS A 70 -6.08 -17.56 -32.09
N ARG A 71 -7.11 -18.12 -31.49
CA ARG A 71 -8.30 -17.38 -31.05
C ARG A 71 -7.99 -16.24 -30.06
N GLY A 72 -6.99 -16.43 -29.20
CA GLY A 72 -6.54 -15.39 -28.29
C GLY A 72 -6.02 -14.14 -29.02
N VAL A 73 -5.38 -14.31 -30.18
CA VAL A 73 -4.97 -13.19 -31.04
C VAL A 73 -6.20 -12.45 -31.56
N SER A 74 -7.22 -13.16 -32.05
CA SER A 74 -8.47 -12.54 -32.51
C SER A 74 -9.18 -11.74 -31.40
N ARG A 75 -9.18 -12.25 -30.15
CA ARG A 75 -9.71 -11.52 -28.98
C ARG A 75 -8.90 -10.26 -28.69
N ALA A 76 -7.57 -10.36 -28.68
CA ALA A 76 -6.72 -9.20 -28.46
C ALA A 76 -6.88 -8.15 -29.57
N VAL A 77 -7.13 -8.56 -30.83
CA VAL A 77 -7.47 -7.65 -31.93
C VAL A 77 -8.79 -6.92 -31.67
N GLN A 78 -9.80 -7.58 -31.12
CA GLN A 78 -11.06 -6.95 -30.73
C GLN A 78 -10.84 -5.95 -29.55
N SER A 79 -10.02 -6.31 -28.58
CA SER A 79 -9.62 -5.38 -27.50
C SER A 79 -8.91 -4.15 -28.06
N LEU A 80 -7.98 -4.34 -28.99
CA LEU A 80 -7.28 -3.24 -29.67
C LEU A 80 -8.25 -2.32 -30.42
N ALA A 81 -9.25 -2.87 -31.10
CA ALA A 81 -10.25 -2.07 -31.79
C ALA A 81 -11.03 -1.18 -30.79
N SER A 82 -11.37 -1.72 -29.64
CA SER A 82 -12.02 -0.97 -28.55
C SER A 82 -11.07 0.09 -27.97
N ASP A 83 -9.80 -0.24 -27.79
CA ASP A 83 -8.77 0.67 -27.29
C ASP A 83 -8.55 1.85 -28.25
N ILE A 84 -8.41 1.59 -29.55
CA ILE A 84 -8.29 2.65 -30.59
C ILE A 84 -9.51 3.57 -30.55
N LYS A 85 -10.70 3.00 -30.48
CA LYS A 85 -11.94 3.78 -30.39
C LYS A 85 -11.98 4.64 -29.13
N SER A 86 -11.53 4.11 -28.01
CA SER A 86 -11.45 4.84 -26.74
C SER A 86 -10.46 6.01 -26.81
N VAL A 87 -9.30 5.79 -27.46
CA VAL A 87 -8.25 6.81 -27.57
C VAL A 87 -8.60 7.93 -28.54
N CYS A 88 -9.12 7.61 -29.71
CA CYS A 88 -9.29 8.63 -30.77
C CYS A 88 -10.65 8.66 -31.45
N GLY A 89 -11.62 7.92 -30.95
CA GLY A 89 -12.98 7.91 -31.52
C GLY A 89 -13.07 7.32 -32.94
N ALA A 90 -12.00 6.74 -33.48
CA ALA A 90 -11.98 6.24 -34.84
C ALA A 90 -12.93 5.07 -35.07
N ASP A 91 -13.51 5.01 -36.26
CA ASP A 91 -14.21 3.82 -36.75
C ASP A 91 -13.20 2.74 -37.10
N VAL A 92 -13.22 1.63 -36.35
CA VAL A 92 -12.28 0.52 -36.56
C VAL A 92 -12.95 -0.58 -37.35
N THR A 93 -12.35 -0.89 -38.51
CA THR A 93 -12.77 -2.02 -39.34
C THR A 93 -11.81 -3.17 -39.17
N LEU A 94 -12.32 -4.34 -38.78
CA LEU A 94 -11.57 -5.58 -38.73
C LEU A 94 -11.65 -6.29 -40.08
N SER A 95 -10.50 -6.58 -40.68
CA SER A 95 -10.38 -7.18 -42.00
C SER A 95 -9.67 -8.54 -41.90
N PRO A 96 -10.42 -9.65 -41.69
CA PRO A 96 -9.81 -10.98 -41.65
C PRO A 96 -9.25 -11.34 -43.04
N ASP A 97 -7.99 -11.81 -43.07
CA ASP A 97 -7.27 -12.34 -44.26
C ASP A 97 -6.99 -11.37 -45.40
N ASP A 98 -7.42 -10.10 -45.30
CA ASP A 98 -7.15 -9.06 -46.29
C ASP A 98 -6.41 -7.84 -45.69
N ALA A 99 -5.17 -7.68 -46.06
CA ALA A 99 -4.33 -6.55 -45.64
C ALA A 99 -4.25 -5.43 -46.69
N SER A 100 -5.03 -5.46 -47.78
CA SER A 100 -4.91 -4.49 -48.89
C SER A 100 -5.11 -3.04 -48.45
N SER A 101 -6.17 -2.78 -47.68
CA SER A 101 -6.55 -1.46 -47.11
C SER A 101 -6.11 -1.27 -45.66
N ALA A 102 -5.38 -2.21 -45.08
CA ALA A 102 -5.08 -2.20 -43.64
C ALA A 102 -4.06 -1.11 -43.29
N THR A 103 -4.35 -0.40 -42.18
CA THR A 103 -3.40 0.48 -41.46
C THR A 103 -2.48 -0.36 -40.57
N ILE A 104 -3.07 -1.38 -39.92
CA ILE A 104 -2.39 -2.29 -38.99
C ILE A 104 -2.52 -3.72 -39.53
N VAL A 105 -1.42 -4.49 -39.53
CA VAL A 105 -1.42 -5.92 -39.88
C VAL A 105 -0.87 -6.70 -38.73
N ILE A 106 -1.65 -7.71 -38.25
CA ILE A 106 -1.33 -8.46 -37.05
C ILE A 106 -1.29 -9.95 -37.36
N GLY A 107 -0.34 -10.68 -36.72
CA GLY A 107 -0.37 -12.13 -36.78
C GLY A 107 0.85 -12.81 -36.16
N THR A 108 0.72 -14.12 -36.01
CA THR A 108 1.72 -15.00 -35.40
C THR A 108 2.53 -15.68 -36.49
N ILE A 109 3.86 -15.71 -36.38
CA ILE A 109 4.75 -16.46 -37.27
C ILE A 109 4.34 -17.94 -37.28
N GLY A 110 4.19 -18.51 -38.48
CA GLY A 110 3.79 -19.90 -38.68
C GLY A 110 2.28 -20.17 -38.56
N HIS A 111 1.47 -19.16 -38.17
CA HIS A 111 0.02 -19.24 -38.05
C HIS A 111 -0.71 -18.21 -38.89
N SER A 112 -0.04 -17.12 -39.23
CA SER A 112 -0.61 -16.04 -40.04
C SER A 112 -0.01 -15.99 -41.45
N PRO A 113 -0.75 -16.41 -42.51
CA PRO A 113 -0.29 -16.29 -43.86
C PRO A 113 0.09 -14.87 -44.31
N LEU A 114 -0.54 -13.85 -43.70
CA LEU A 114 -0.20 -12.45 -43.96
C LEU A 114 1.21 -12.12 -43.49
N ILE A 115 1.56 -12.51 -42.26
CA ILE A 115 2.88 -12.25 -41.66
C ILE A 115 3.94 -13.15 -42.26
N ASP A 116 3.66 -14.42 -42.51
CA ASP A 116 4.58 -15.37 -43.14
C ASP A 116 4.96 -14.95 -44.54
N ARG A 117 4.05 -14.35 -45.30
CA ARG A 117 4.36 -13.78 -46.64
C ARG A 117 5.37 -12.63 -46.51
N MET A 118 5.10 -11.67 -45.62
CA MET A 118 6.02 -10.53 -45.39
C MET A 118 7.41 -11.00 -44.95
N ALA A 119 7.49 -11.99 -44.10
CA ALA A 119 8.74 -12.58 -43.63
C ALA A 119 9.52 -13.24 -44.80
N ARG A 120 8.81 -13.95 -45.69
CA ARG A 120 9.42 -14.54 -46.93
C ARG A 120 9.83 -13.48 -47.96
N GLU A 121 9.12 -12.37 -48.00
CA GLU A 121 9.45 -11.22 -48.85
C GLU A 121 10.64 -10.40 -48.31
N GLY A 122 11.24 -10.82 -47.19
CA GLY A 122 12.50 -10.27 -46.69
C GLY A 122 12.38 -9.19 -45.64
N VAL A 123 11.24 -9.07 -44.97
CA VAL A 123 11.08 -8.16 -43.80
C VAL A 123 11.89 -8.72 -42.64
N LYS A 124 13.13 -8.23 -42.50
CA LYS A 124 14.11 -8.74 -41.53
C LYS A 124 13.64 -8.77 -40.10
N PRO A 125 12.92 -7.73 -39.56
CA PRO A 125 12.42 -7.79 -38.18
C PRO A 125 11.54 -9.00 -37.89
N LEU A 126 10.73 -9.45 -38.86
CA LEU A 126 9.87 -10.62 -38.70
C LEU A 126 10.67 -11.94 -38.66
N GLN A 127 11.78 -12.01 -39.40
CA GLN A 127 12.66 -13.19 -39.38
C GLN A 127 13.34 -13.40 -38.05
N MET A 128 13.54 -12.35 -37.25
CA MET A 128 14.13 -12.42 -35.90
C MET A 128 13.26 -13.16 -34.91
N LEU A 129 11.96 -13.35 -35.17
CA LEU A 129 11.02 -14.02 -34.29
C LEU A 129 11.12 -15.54 -34.34
N SER A 130 11.74 -16.11 -35.36
CA SER A 130 11.86 -17.55 -35.53
C SER A 130 12.60 -18.21 -34.37
N GLY A 131 12.00 -19.18 -33.71
CA GLY A 131 12.57 -19.93 -32.59
C GLY A 131 12.63 -19.16 -31.28
N LYS A 132 12.02 -17.96 -31.22
CA LYS A 132 11.90 -17.17 -30.02
C LYS A 132 10.65 -17.56 -29.22
N ARG A 133 10.64 -17.24 -27.92
CA ARG A 133 9.53 -17.49 -27.01
C ARG A 133 8.89 -16.16 -26.61
N GLU A 134 7.59 -16.03 -26.85
CA GLU A 134 6.77 -14.91 -26.40
C GLU A 134 7.32 -13.53 -26.76
N GLN A 135 8.14 -13.48 -27.81
CA GLN A 135 8.70 -12.25 -28.35
C GLN A 135 7.77 -11.65 -29.41
N TYR A 136 7.64 -10.34 -29.39
CA TYR A 136 6.95 -9.59 -30.44
C TYR A 136 7.87 -8.60 -31.14
N VAL A 137 7.43 -8.17 -32.29
CA VAL A 137 7.99 -7.05 -33.03
C VAL A 137 6.84 -6.16 -33.50
N ILE A 138 6.96 -4.87 -33.28
CA ILE A 138 6.14 -3.83 -33.88
C ILE A 138 7.03 -3.05 -34.83
N THR A 139 6.66 -2.98 -36.12
CA THR A 139 7.50 -2.32 -37.14
C THR A 139 6.63 -1.67 -38.18
N SER A 140 7.25 -0.85 -39.04
CA SER A 140 6.61 -0.25 -40.20
C SER A 140 7.04 -0.94 -41.48
N VAL A 141 6.07 -1.33 -42.32
CA VAL A 141 6.32 -1.94 -43.64
C VAL A 141 5.40 -1.30 -44.67
N ALA A 142 5.96 -0.67 -45.70
CA ALA A 142 5.19 -0.03 -46.77
C ALA A 142 4.07 0.89 -46.29
N GLY A 143 4.32 1.71 -45.24
CA GLY A 143 3.36 2.64 -44.70
C GLY A 143 2.30 2.01 -43.77
N LYS A 144 2.43 0.74 -43.41
CA LYS A 144 1.55 0.02 -42.48
C LYS A 144 2.29 -0.29 -41.21
N ILE A 145 1.55 -0.34 -40.08
CA ILE A 145 2.01 -0.86 -38.82
C ILE A 145 1.89 -2.39 -38.85
N VAL A 146 2.97 -3.09 -38.56
CA VAL A 146 2.99 -4.56 -38.54
C VAL A 146 3.31 -5.01 -37.12
N ILE A 147 2.41 -5.79 -36.54
CA ILE A 147 2.59 -6.42 -35.22
C ILE A 147 2.69 -7.93 -35.44
N ALA A 148 3.85 -8.49 -35.12
CA ALA A 148 4.06 -9.93 -35.24
C ALA A 148 4.63 -10.53 -33.97
N GLY A 149 4.20 -11.72 -33.63
CA GLY A 149 4.72 -12.50 -32.49
C GLY A 149 5.40 -13.79 -32.94
N SER A 150 6.35 -14.27 -32.15
CA SER A 150 6.99 -15.57 -32.33
C SER A 150 6.02 -16.73 -32.02
N ASP A 151 5.02 -16.48 -31.23
CA ASP A 151 3.94 -17.37 -30.85
C ASP A 151 2.67 -16.56 -30.47
N ARG A 152 1.58 -17.25 -30.07
CA ARG A 152 0.31 -16.60 -29.73
C ARG A 152 0.46 -15.51 -28.69
N ARG A 153 1.27 -15.72 -27.64
CA ARG A 153 1.47 -14.75 -26.55
C ARG A 153 2.31 -13.56 -27.01
N GLY A 154 3.37 -13.81 -27.75
CA GLY A 154 4.16 -12.75 -28.33
C GLY A 154 3.30 -11.79 -29.18
N THR A 155 2.38 -12.31 -29.99
CA THR A 155 1.45 -11.51 -30.79
C THR A 155 0.52 -10.68 -29.89
N ILE A 156 -0.07 -11.30 -28.87
CA ILE A 156 -0.97 -10.65 -27.91
C ILE A 156 -0.23 -9.53 -27.16
N TYR A 157 1.01 -9.78 -26.72
CA TYR A 157 1.83 -8.75 -26.05
C TYR A 157 2.15 -7.57 -26.96
N GLY A 158 2.45 -7.82 -28.25
CA GLY A 158 2.65 -6.75 -29.22
C GLY A 158 1.39 -5.90 -29.44
N ILE A 159 0.22 -6.54 -29.45
CA ILE A 159 -1.08 -5.83 -29.51
C ILE A 159 -1.29 -4.94 -28.29
N TYR A 160 -1.12 -5.48 -27.09
CA TYR A 160 -1.31 -4.71 -25.84
C TYR A 160 -0.19 -3.68 -25.60
N GLU A 161 1.02 -3.90 -26.16
CA GLU A 161 2.04 -2.86 -26.15
C GLU A 161 1.62 -1.65 -26.99
N LEU A 162 1.03 -1.87 -28.17
CA LEU A 162 0.49 -0.75 -28.97
C LEU A 162 -0.60 -0.01 -28.18
N SER A 163 -1.52 -0.75 -27.53
CA SER A 163 -2.55 -0.15 -26.67
C SER A 163 -1.96 0.71 -25.55
N ARG A 164 -0.94 0.19 -24.85
CA ARG A 164 -0.23 0.91 -23.76
C ARG A 164 0.46 2.17 -24.28
N GLN A 165 1.12 2.09 -25.44
CA GLN A 165 1.78 3.23 -26.07
C GLN A 165 0.79 4.31 -26.52
N MET A 166 -0.45 3.93 -26.87
CA MET A 166 -1.55 4.87 -27.15
C MET A 166 -2.17 5.48 -25.88
N GLY A 167 -1.75 5.07 -24.70
CA GLY A 167 -2.25 5.61 -23.41
C GLY A 167 -3.35 4.78 -22.75
N VAL A 168 -3.62 3.56 -23.22
CA VAL A 168 -4.54 2.64 -22.53
C VAL A 168 -3.78 1.87 -21.46
N SER A 169 -3.98 2.24 -20.21
CA SER A 169 -3.34 1.57 -19.07
C SER A 169 -3.77 0.10 -18.97
N PRO A 170 -2.87 -0.83 -18.62
CA PRO A 170 -3.26 -2.19 -18.22
C PRO A 170 -4.31 -2.20 -17.10
N TRP A 171 -4.31 -1.17 -16.28
CA TRP A 171 -5.18 -1.00 -15.12
C TRP A 171 -6.47 -0.25 -15.41
N TYR A 172 -6.82 -0.02 -16.68
CA TYR A 172 -8.03 0.73 -17.07
C TYR A 172 -9.30 0.18 -16.42
N TYR A 173 -9.43 -1.14 -16.31
CA TYR A 173 -10.57 -1.81 -15.69
C TYR A 173 -10.42 -1.94 -14.17
N TRP A 174 -9.27 -2.44 -13.69
CA TRP A 174 -9.08 -2.82 -12.29
C TRP A 174 -8.72 -1.65 -11.37
N MET A 175 -8.32 -0.51 -11.89
CA MET A 175 -8.02 0.71 -11.12
C MET A 175 -8.74 1.95 -11.68
N ASP A 176 -9.62 1.79 -12.65
CA ASP A 176 -10.35 2.89 -13.30
C ASP A 176 -9.46 4.00 -13.87
N VAL A 177 -8.27 3.62 -14.37
CA VAL A 177 -7.39 4.57 -15.05
C VAL A 177 -8.06 5.03 -16.34
N PRO A 178 -8.34 6.33 -16.51
CA PRO A 178 -9.02 6.83 -17.69
C PRO A 178 -8.11 6.77 -18.92
N THR A 179 -8.70 6.56 -20.09
CA THR A 179 -8.01 6.72 -21.36
C THR A 179 -8.19 8.16 -21.82
N GLU A 180 -7.08 8.87 -22.03
CA GLU A 180 -7.11 10.23 -22.58
C GLU A 180 -7.47 10.22 -24.07
N HIS A 181 -8.32 11.15 -24.49
CA HIS A 181 -8.72 11.29 -25.88
C HIS A 181 -7.71 12.12 -26.67
N HIS A 182 -7.34 11.63 -27.86
CA HIS A 182 -6.42 12.30 -28.79
C HIS A 182 -7.02 12.29 -30.21
N ASP A 183 -7.15 13.45 -30.81
CA ASP A 183 -7.71 13.59 -32.19
C ASP A 183 -6.88 12.84 -33.25
N ASN A 184 -5.58 12.77 -33.06
CA ASN A 184 -4.66 12.11 -33.97
C ASN A 184 -3.70 11.18 -33.22
N VAL A 185 -3.43 10.02 -33.83
CA VAL A 185 -2.47 9.03 -33.33
C VAL A 185 -1.51 8.67 -34.45
N TYR A 186 -0.22 8.85 -34.23
CA TYR A 186 0.84 8.55 -35.18
C TYR A 186 1.83 7.55 -34.60
N MET A 187 2.37 6.70 -35.48
CA MET A 187 3.50 5.84 -35.14
C MET A 187 4.76 6.37 -35.82
N ARG A 188 5.87 6.44 -35.12
CA ARG A 188 7.21 6.64 -35.66
C ARG A 188 7.70 5.35 -36.30
N ALA A 189 8.30 5.46 -37.51
CA ALA A 189 8.88 4.29 -38.15
C ALA A 189 10.07 3.76 -37.33
N GLY A 190 10.13 2.44 -37.22
CA GLY A 190 11.16 1.78 -36.41
C GLY A 190 10.92 0.28 -36.25
N VAL A 191 11.70 -0.32 -35.37
CA VAL A 191 11.55 -1.71 -34.94
C VAL A 191 11.52 -1.74 -33.43
N TYR A 192 10.40 -2.11 -32.85
CA TYR A 192 10.13 -2.07 -31.40
C TYR A 192 9.86 -3.46 -30.88
N THR A 193 10.52 -3.84 -29.79
CA THR A 193 10.39 -5.14 -29.13
C THR A 193 10.96 -5.08 -27.73
N ASP A 194 10.40 -5.85 -26.79
CA ASP A 194 10.98 -6.05 -25.45
C ASP A 194 11.92 -7.27 -25.36
N GLY A 195 12.13 -7.96 -26.47
CA GLY A 195 12.88 -9.21 -26.50
C GLY A 195 12.10 -10.40 -25.92
N GLU A 196 12.81 -11.47 -25.61
CA GLU A 196 12.22 -12.63 -24.92
C GLU A 196 12.16 -12.38 -23.43
N PRO A 197 11.08 -12.80 -22.73
CA PRO A 197 11.03 -12.72 -21.27
C PRO A 197 12.05 -13.66 -20.63
N VAL A 198 12.70 -13.21 -19.56
CA VAL A 198 13.66 -14.01 -18.81
C VAL A 198 12.95 -15.15 -18.07
N VAL A 199 11.93 -14.80 -17.27
CA VAL A 199 11.16 -15.80 -16.54
C VAL A 199 10.14 -16.46 -17.48
N ARG A 200 10.20 -17.80 -17.56
CA ARG A 200 9.38 -18.56 -18.50
C ARG A 200 7.88 -18.51 -18.18
N TYR A 201 7.51 -18.83 -16.95
CA TYR A 201 6.14 -18.75 -16.44
C TYR A 201 6.07 -17.66 -15.39
N ARG A 202 5.19 -16.70 -15.56
CA ARG A 202 5.10 -15.51 -14.70
C ARG A 202 3.66 -15.09 -14.53
N GLY A 203 3.23 -15.00 -13.30
CA GLY A 203 1.82 -14.73 -13.04
C GLY A 203 1.50 -14.46 -11.59
N ILE A 204 0.21 -14.51 -11.30
CA ILE A 204 -0.34 -14.23 -9.99
C ILE A 204 -1.12 -15.41 -9.42
N PHE A 205 -1.26 -15.42 -8.12
CA PHE A 205 -2.07 -16.36 -7.38
C PHE A 205 -3.15 -15.62 -6.59
N LEU A 206 -4.40 -15.86 -6.92
CA LEU A 206 -5.56 -15.38 -6.17
C LEU A 206 -5.79 -16.31 -4.97
N ASN A 207 -4.97 -16.17 -3.94
CA ASN A 207 -4.90 -17.15 -2.86
C ASN A 207 -6.16 -17.15 -1.99
N ASP A 208 -6.67 -15.96 -1.67
CA ASP A 208 -7.75 -15.80 -0.69
C ASP A 208 -8.81 -14.82 -1.19
N GLU A 209 -9.90 -15.38 -1.65
CA GLU A 209 -11.00 -14.64 -2.27
C GLU A 209 -12.01 -14.06 -1.28
N ALA A 210 -11.99 -14.47 -0.02
CA ALA A 210 -12.99 -14.05 0.96
C ALA A 210 -12.39 -13.14 2.06
N PRO A 211 -13.12 -12.08 2.48
CA PRO A 211 -14.48 -11.74 2.08
C PRO A 211 -14.56 -10.81 0.85
N CYS A 212 -13.46 -10.16 0.43
CA CYS A 212 -13.46 -9.05 -0.51
C CYS A 212 -13.84 -9.46 -1.93
N LEU A 213 -13.01 -10.25 -2.58
CA LEU A 213 -13.22 -10.66 -3.98
C LEU A 213 -14.54 -11.41 -4.14
N THR A 214 -14.85 -12.32 -3.20
CA THR A 214 -16.13 -13.07 -3.21
C THR A 214 -17.34 -12.15 -3.13
N SER A 215 -17.31 -11.13 -2.26
CA SER A 215 -18.39 -10.16 -2.12
C SER A 215 -18.55 -9.32 -3.37
N TRP A 216 -17.42 -8.83 -3.91
CA TRP A 216 -17.44 -8.02 -5.14
C TRP A 216 -17.92 -8.83 -6.35
N VAL A 217 -17.42 -10.05 -6.54
CA VAL A 217 -17.85 -10.95 -7.63
C VAL A 217 -19.35 -11.23 -7.54
N LYS A 218 -19.86 -11.51 -6.33
CA LYS A 218 -21.29 -11.70 -6.11
C LYS A 218 -22.12 -10.48 -6.49
N ASN A 219 -21.65 -9.29 -6.11
CA ASN A 219 -22.36 -8.05 -6.41
C ASN A 219 -22.29 -7.66 -7.90
N THR A 220 -21.20 -8.03 -8.59
CA THR A 220 -20.93 -7.63 -9.98
C THR A 220 -21.43 -8.66 -11.00
N PHE A 221 -21.18 -9.95 -10.75
CA PHE A 221 -21.50 -11.04 -11.68
C PHE A 221 -22.67 -11.95 -11.20
N GLY A 222 -23.14 -11.76 -9.98
CA GLY A 222 -24.28 -12.50 -9.43
C GLY A 222 -23.95 -13.94 -8.96
N THR A 223 -22.69 -14.36 -9.03
CA THR A 223 -22.21 -15.70 -8.62
C THR A 223 -21.46 -15.64 -7.30
N GLY A 224 -21.52 -16.69 -6.50
CA GLY A 224 -20.70 -16.83 -5.28
C GLY A 224 -19.29 -17.35 -5.53
N TYR A 225 -18.87 -17.40 -6.79
CA TYR A 225 -17.58 -17.91 -7.27
C TYR A 225 -17.16 -17.18 -8.55
N GLY A 226 -15.87 -17.24 -8.90
CA GLY A 226 -15.34 -16.70 -10.15
C GLY A 226 -15.74 -17.57 -11.35
N GLY A 227 -16.70 -17.11 -12.15
CA GLY A 227 -17.03 -17.68 -13.45
C GLY A 227 -16.15 -17.12 -14.56
N HIS A 228 -16.33 -17.60 -15.79
CA HIS A 228 -15.52 -17.21 -16.94
C HIS A 228 -15.59 -15.70 -17.27
N GLU A 229 -16.70 -15.02 -17.01
CA GLU A 229 -16.82 -13.56 -17.20
C GLU A 229 -15.90 -12.79 -16.24
N PHE A 230 -15.75 -13.24 -15.01
CA PHE A 230 -14.80 -12.70 -14.06
C PHE A 230 -13.36 -12.99 -14.47
N TYR A 231 -13.06 -14.27 -14.77
CA TYR A 231 -11.71 -14.67 -15.14
C TYR A 231 -11.25 -14.07 -16.46
N GLU A 232 -12.16 -13.77 -17.40
CA GLU A 232 -11.80 -13.02 -18.63
C GLU A 232 -11.12 -11.68 -18.30
N ARG A 233 -11.63 -10.94 -17.29
CA ARG A 233 -11.02 -9.69 -16.85
C ARG A 233 -9.68 -9.88 -16.15
N VAL A 234 -9.51 -10.98 -15.44
CA VAL A 234 -8.24 -11.35 -14.82
C VAL A 234 -7.21 -11.76 -15.88
N PHE A 235 -7.61 -12.58 -16.84
CA PHE A 235 -6.73 -13.02 -17.93
C PHE A 235 -6.29 -11.84 -18.81
N GLU A 236 -7.19 -10.94 -19.12
CA GLU A 236 -6.86 -9.72 -19.86
C GLU A 236 -5.81 -8.88 -19.11
N LEU A 237 -5.98 -8.67 -17.81
CA LEU A 237 -5.01 -7.94 -16.98
C LEU A 237 -3.63 -8.60 -17.03
N ILE A 238 -3.57 -9.92 -16.80
CA ILE A 238 -2.33 -10.69 -16.83
C ILE A 238 -1.62 -10.50 -18.19
N LEU A 239 -2.35 -10.63 -19.29
CA LEU A 239 -1.78 -10.49 -20.64
C LEU A 239 -1.36 -9.05 -20.97
N ARG A 240 -2.11 -8.04 -20.53
CA ARG A 240 -1.73 -6.62 -20.68
C ARG A 240 -0.46 -6.29 -19.89
N LEU A 241 -0.23 -6.94 -18.76
CA LEU A 241 0.98 -6.86 -17.95
C LEU A 241 2.08 -7.83 -18.41
N LYS A 242 1.92 -8.46 -19.59
CA LYS A 242 2.87 -9.44 -20.16
C LYS A 242 3.15 -10.65 -19.25
N GLY A 243 2.23 -10.95 -18.34
CA GLY A 243 2.15 -12.22 -17.63
C GLY A 243 1.58 -13.32 -18.54
N ASN A 244 1.71 -14.58 -18.14
CA ASN A 244 1.21 -15.72 -18.90
C ASN A 244 0.58 -16.82 -18.03
N MET A 245 0.48 -16.62 -16.69
CA MET A 245 0.10 -17.70 -15.79
C MET A 245 -0.85 -17.20 -14.68
N LEU A 246 -1.79 -18.06 -14.29
CA LEU A 246 -2.64 -17.86 -13.14
C LEU A 246 -2.69 -19.13 -12.27
N TRP A 247 -2.57 -18.96 -10.95
CA TRP A 247 -3.15 -19.86 -9.96
C TRP A 247 -4.47 -19.26 -9.49
N PRO A 248 -5.61 -19.92 -9.75
CA PRO A 248 -6.93 -19.37 -9.42
C PRO A 248 -7.23 -19.44 -7.93
N ALA A 249 -8.24 -18.68 -7.52
CA ALA A 249 -8.79 -18.69 -6.16
C ALA A 249 -9.29 -20.09 -5.74
N MET A 250 -9.12 -20.43 -4.47
CA MET A 250 -9.22 -21.84 -4.06
C MET A 250 -9.85 -22.10 -2.68
N TRP A 251 -9.95 -21.13 -1.79
CA TRP A 251 -10.46 -21.43 -0.44
C TRP A 251 -11.97 -21.63 -0.37
N GLY A 252 -12.73 -20.90 -1.17
CA GLY A 252 -14.18 -21.07 -1.31
C GLY A 252 -14.59 -21.54 -2.71
N TRP A 253 -13.71 -21.40 -3.70
CA TRP A 253 -13.97 -21.64 -5.11
C TRP A 253 -13.27 -22.88 -5.64
N ALA A 254 -13.78 -23.41 -6.74
CA ALA A 254 -13.19 -24.54 -7.46
C ALA A 254 -13.19 -24.22 -8.96
N PHE A 255 -12.13 -23.59 -9.43
CA PHE A 255 -11.98 -23.00 -10.77
C PHE A 255 -12.57 -23.82 -11.92
N TYR A 256 -12.26 -25.12 -11.97
CA TYR A 256 -12.75 -26.00 -13.03
C TYR A 256 -14.13 -26.60 -12.77
N ALA A 257 -14.51 -26.75 -11.51
CA ALA A 257 -15.79 -27.41 -11.14
C ALA A 257 -16.92 -26.39 -11.04
N ASP A 258 -16.64 -25.16 -10.63
CA ASP A 258 -17.64 -24.11 -10.51
C ASP A 258 -18.10 -23.62 -11.90
N ASP A 259 -17.14 -23.50 -12.85
CA ASP A 259 -17.45 -23.14 -14.23
C ASP A 259 -16.44 -23.81 -15.19
N PRO A 260 -16.85 -24.83 -15.95
CA PRO A 260 -16.00 -25.52 -16.92
C PRO A 260 -15.45 -24.62 -18.03
N GLU A 261 -16.12 -23.52 -18.34
CA GLU A 261 -15.67 -22.54 -19.33
C GLU A 261 -14.40 -21.79 -18.90
N ASN A 262 -14.10 -21.73 -17.59
CA ASN A 262 -12.90 -21.07 -17.06
C ASN A 262 -11.61 -21.61 -17.70
N GLY A 263 -11.43 -22.93 -17.71
CA GLY A 263 -10.24 -23.57 -18.27
C GLY A 263 -10.17 -23.43 -19.80
N ARG A 264 -11.32 -23.55 -20.48
CA ARG A 264 -11.40 -23.37 -21.94
C ARG A 264 -11.04 -21.93 -22.35
N LEU A 265 -11.56 -20.96 -21.61
CA LEU A 265 -11.28 -19.54 -21.87
C LEU A 265 -9.80 -19.19 -21.59
N ALA A 266 -9.23 -19.73 -20.51
CA ALA A 266 -7.81 -19.54 -20.21
C ALA A 266 -6.91 -20.03 -21.37
N ASP A 267 -7.14 -21.26 -21.86
CA ASP A 267 -6.38 -21.79 -22.99
C ASP A 267 -6.62 -20.97 -24.27
N GLU A 268 -7.87 -20.61 -24.56
CA GLU A 268 -8.21 -19.78 -25.70
C GLU A 268 -7.47 -18.44 -25.67
N MET A 269 -7.46 -17.74 -24.54
CA MET A 269 -6.77 -16.45 -24.38
C MET A 269 -5.24 -16.57 -24.30
N GLY A 270 -4.73 -17.76 -24.01
CA GLY A 270 -3.30 -18.01 -23.90
C GLY A 270 -2.74 -17.90 -22.50
N VAL A 271 -3.59 -17.99 -21.46
CA VAL A 271 -3.16 -18.01 -20.06
C VAL A 271 -2.96 -19.44 -19.60
N VAL A 272 -1.79 -19.73 -19.07
CA VAL A 272 -1.43 -21.03 -18.46
C VAL A 272 -2.07 -21.13 -17.11
N ILE A 273 -2.82 -22.17 -16.85
CA ILE A 273 -3.37 -22.44 -15.52
C ILE A 273 -2.45 -23.42 -14.77
N GLY A 274 -2.16 -23.10 -13.54
CA GLY A 274 -1.61 -24.02 -12.55
C GLY A 274 -2.55 -24.07 -11.35
N THR A 275 -2.33 -25.04 -10.49
CA THR A 275 -3.02 -25.10 -9.20
C THR A 275 -2.02 -24.95 -8.07
N SER A 276 -2.47 -24.52 -6.90
CA SER A 276 -1.57 -24.17 -5.79
C SER A 276 -0.79 -25.38 -5.27
N HIS A 277 0.12 -25.12 -4.37
CA HIS A 277 1.04 -26.11 -3.80
C HIS A 277 0.36 -27.27 -3.05
N HIS A 278 -0.89 -27.13 -2.62
CA HIS A 278 -1.67 -28.22 -2.00
C HIS A 278 -2.85 -28.70 -2.86
N GLU A 279 -2.92 -28.29 -4.10
CA GLU A 279 -3.94 -28.68 -5.10
C GLU A 279 -3.32 -29.47 -6.25
N PRO A 280 -2.82 -30.69 -6.02
CA PRO A 280 -2.11 -31.45 -7.05
C PRO A 280 -3.03 -31.93 -8.17
N MET A 281 -2.40 -32.15 -9.34
CA MET A 281 -3.01 -32.84 -10.49
C MET A 281 -4.19 -32.09 -11.13
N ALA A 282 -4.08 -30.76 -11.23
CA ALA A 282 -5.09 -29.88 -11.79
C ALA A 282 -6.47 -30.04 -11.14
N ARG A 283 -6.47 -30.30 -9.83
CA ARG A 283 -7.70 -30.40 -9.01
C ARG A 283 -7.74 -29.26 -8.02
N ASN A 284 -8.92 -28.78 -7.74
CA ASN A 284 -9.11 -27.78 -6.69
C ASN A 284 -9.44 -28.49 -5.38
N HIS A 285 -8.86 -28.00 -4.27
CA HIS A 285 -9.09 -28.57 -2.94
C HIS A 285 -10.59 -28.60 -2.57
N GLN A 286 -11.33 -27.57 -2.96
CA GLN A 286 -12.77 -27.47 -2.72
C GLN A 286 -13.59 -28.59 -3.42
N GLU A 287 -13.12 -29.16 -4.51
CA GLU A 287 -13.77 -30.30 -5.12
C GLU A 287 -13.81 -31.51 -4.18
N TRP A 288 -12.68 -31.79 -3.51
CA TRP A 288 -12.63 -32.83 -2.49
C TRP A 288 -13.44 -32.47 -1.25
N ALA A 289 -13.28 -31.25 -0.74
CA ALA A 289 -13.94 -30.79 0.48
C ALA A 289 -15.48 -30.85 0.37
N ARG A 290 -16.02 -30.44 -0.78
CA ARG A 290 -17.48 -30.46 -1.06
C ARG A 290 -18.03 -31.90 -1.17
N HIS A 291 -17.21 -32.84 -1.62
CA HIS A 291 -17.58 -34.27 -1.83
C HIS A 291 -16.94 -35.22 -0.81
N ARG A 292 -16.47 -34.71 0.33
CA ARG A 292 -15.73 -35.50 1.35
C ARG A 292 -16.47 -36.76 1.81
N LYS A 293 -17.79 -36.72 1.89
CA LYS A 293 -18.61 -37.92 2.25
C LYS A 293 -18.53 -39.03 1.21
N GLU A 294 -18.42 -38.68 -0.06
CA GLU A 294 -18.31 -39.60 -1.19
C GLU A 294 -16.88 -40.09 -1.38
N TYR A 295 -15.91 -39.16 -1.33
CA TYR A 295 -14.49 -39.45 -1.60
C TYR A 295 -13.77 -40.05 -0.40
N GLY A 296 -14.23 -39.81 0.83
CA GLY A 296 -13.59 -40.29 2.06
C GLY A 296 -12.40 -39.41 2.50
N ALA A 297 -11.49 -40.00 3.26
CA ALA A 297 -10.36 -39.31 3.83
C ALA A 297 -9.31 -38.92 2.77
N TRP A 298 -8.76 -37.72 2.89
CA TRP A 298 -7.59 -37.26 2.10
C TRP A 298 -6.31 -37.85 2.70
N ASN A 299 -6.18 -39.20 2.54
CA ASN A 299 -5.05 -39.94 3.09
C ASN A 299 -4.63 -41.03 2.10
N TYR A 300 -3.43 -40.85 1.53
CA TYR A 300 -2.97 -41.73 0.44
C TYR A 300 -2.67 -43.16 0.89
N ASN A 301 -2.35 -43.39 2.17
CA ASN A 301 -2.14 -44.75 2.70
C ASN A 301 -3.44 -45.54 2.79
N THR A 302 -4.55 -44.89 3.12
CA THR A 302 -5.83 -45.54 3.39
C THR A 302 -6.86 -45.43 2.25
N ASN A 303 -6.66 -44.45 1.32
CA ASN A 303 -7.64 -44.12 0.28
C ASN A 303 -7.01 -43.91 -1.11
N ARG A 304 -5.93 -44.62 -1.38
CA ARG A 304 -5.07 -44.48 -2.57
C ARG A 304 -5.86 -44.50 -3.90
N GLU A 305 -6.73 -45.45 -4.09
CA GLU A 305 -7.43 -45.64 -5.38
C GLU A 305 -8.44 -44.54 -5.68
N THR A 306 -9.15 -44.02 -4.66
CA THR A 306 -10.04 -42.87 -4.86
C THR A 306 -9.25 -41.62 -5.20
N ILE A 307 -8.12 -41.37 -4.51
CA ILE A 307 -7.25 -40.24 -4.77
C ILE A 307 -6.63 -40.33 -6.18
N LYS A 308 -6.20 -41.52 -6.61
CA LYS A 308 -5.69 -41.74 -7.98
C LYS A 308 -6.76 -41.46 -9.05
N ARG A 309 -8.01 -41.88 -8.82
CA ARG A 309 -9.12 -41.58 -9.72
C ARG A 309 -9.36 -40.07 -9.79
N PHE A 310 -9.39 -39.40 -8.63
CA PHE A 310 -9.52 -37.95 -8.52
C PHE A 310 -8.44 -37.24 -9.29
N PHE A 311 -7.17 -37.64 -9.13
CA PHE A 311 -6.04 -37.11 -9.89
C PHE A 311 -6.16 -37.31 -11.41
N ARG A 312 -6.61 -38.49 -11.81
CA ARG A 312 -6.81 -38.83 -13.23
C ARG A 312 -7.81 -37.89 -13.90
N GLU A 313 -8.94 -37.69 -13.28
CA GLU A 313 -9.98 -36.78 -13.77
C GLU A 313 -9.49 -35.35 -13.97
N GLY A 314 -8.61 -34.84 -13.08
CA GLY A 314 -7.99 -33.52 -13.24
C GLY A 314 -7.12 -33.44 -14.49
N ILE A 315 -6.29 -34.47 -14.75
CA ILE A 315 -5.45 -34.50 -15.96
C ILE A 315 -6.28 -34.67 -17.23
N GLU A 316 -7.40 -35.41 -17.18
CA GLU A 316 -8.29 -35.59 -18.32
C GLU A 316 -8.89 -34.28 -18.80
N ARG A 317 -9.27 -33.39 -17.89
CA ARG A 317 -9.89 -32.08 -18.25
C ARG A 317 -8.90 -31.06 -18.77
N MET A 318 -7.63 -31.13 -18.40
CA MET A 318 -6.59 -30.23 -18.92
C MET A 318 -5.88 -30.79 -20.17
N LYS A 319 -6.27 -31.94 -20.66
CA LYS A 319 -5.63 -32.57 -21.79
C LYS A 319 -5.71 -31.70 -23.04
N GLY A 320 -4.55 -31.34 -23.59
CA GLY A 320 -4.47 -30.55 -24.83
C GLY A 320 -4.16 -29.09 -24.58
N THR A 321 -4.17 -28.61 -23.31
CA THR A 321 -3.70 -27.28 -22.92
C THR A 321 -2.19 -27.28 -22.69
N ASP A 322 -1.61 -26.11 -22.51
CA ASP A 322 -0.21 -25.94 -22.09
C ASP A 322 -0.05 -25.61 -20.58
N ASP A 323 -1.04 -25.98 -19.79
CA ASP A 323 -1.11 -25.81 -18.35
C ASP A 323 0.02 -26.55 -17.60
N ILE A 324 0.30 -26.08 -16.36
CA ILE A 324 1.33 -26.65 -15.49
C ILE A 324 0.66 -27.52 -14.41
N VAL A 325 1.13 -28.75 -14.27
CA VAL A 325 0.62 -29.67 -13.25
C VAL A 325 1.43 -29.55 -11.97
N THR A 326 0.78 -29.17 -10.88
CA THR A 326 1.35 -29.30 -9.54
C THR A 326 1.40 -30.77 -9.15
N ILE A 327 2.57 -31.26 -8.76
CA ILE A 327 2.79 -32.63 -8.26
C ILE A 327 3.18 -32.62 -6.78
N GLY A 328 3.09 -33.77 -6.17
CA GLY A 328 3.24 -33.95 -4.73
C GLY A 328 1.88 -33.99 -4.05
N MET A 329 1.86 -33.92 -2.75
CA MET A 329 0.64 -33.90 -1.93
C MET A 329 0.99 -33.32 -0.58
N ARG A 330 0.09 -32.52 -0.02
CA ARG A 330 0.08 -32.09 1.39
C ARG A 330 -1.11 -32.73 2.12
N GLY A 331 -1.20 -32.52 3.41
CA GLY A 331 -2.37 -32.91 4.20
C GLY A 331 -3.63 -32.17 3.79
N ASP A 332 -4.73 -32.54 4.39
CA ASP A 332 -6.03 -31.93 4.15
C ASP A 332 -6.05 -30.48 4.66
N GLY A 333 -6.50 -29.53 3.86
CA GLY A 333 -6.59 -28.13 4.26
C GLY A 333 -5.24 -27.41 4.40
N ASP A 334 -4.27 -27.72 3.57
CA ASP A 334 -2.91 -27.14 3.59
C ASP A 334 -2.07 -27.49 4.86
N GLU A 335 -2.43 -28.55 5.54
CA GLU A 335 -1.68 -29.06 6.68
C GLU A 335 -0.50 -29.95 6.24
N ALA A 336 0.43 -30.22 7.16
CA ALA A 336 1.46 -31.22 6.90
C ALA A 336 0.83 -32.62 6.75
N MET A 337 1.33 -33.42 5.82
CA MET A 337 0.81 -34.75 5.53
C MET A 337 1.00 -35.74 6.70
N SER A 338 2.05 -35.54 7.50
CA SER A 338 2.35 -36.28 8.71
C SER A 338 3.23 -35.46 9.66
N ALA A 339 3.28 -35.84 10.95
CA ALA A 339 4.14 -35.18 11.95
C ALA A 339 5.65 -35.40 11.67
N GLU A 340 6.01 -36.49 10.97
CA GLU A 340 7.36 -36.78 10.53
C GLU A 340 7.45 -36.79 9.00
N ALA A 341 8.64 -36.50 8.48
CA ALA A 341 8.89 -36.47 7.04
C ALA A 341 8.74 -37.85 6.40
N ASP A 342 7.58 -38.17 5.84
CA ASP A 342 7.37 -39.39 5.06
C ASP A 342 7.79 -39.18 3.60
N THR A 343 9.11 -39.07 3.38
CA THR A 343 9.68 -38.87 2.05
C THR A 343 9.41 -40.02 1.11
N LYS A 344 9.31 -41.25 1.64
CA LYS A 344 9.06 -42.46 0.84
C LYS A 344 7.62 -42.42 0.27
N LEU A 345 6.64 -42.15 1.09
CA LEU A 345 5.24 -42.05 0.65
C LEU A 345 5.09 -40.92 -0.41
N LEU A 346 5.72 -39.79 -0.18
CA LEU A 346 5.64 -38.68 -1.12
C LEU A 346 6.29 -39.00 -2.47
N MET A 347 7.42 -39.74 -2.47
CA MET A 347 8.04 -40.25 -3.70
C MET A 347 7.14 -41.24 -4.45
N GLU A 348 6.44 -42.14 -3.74
CA GLU A 348 5.45 -43.05 -4.32
C GLU A 348 4.29 -42.26 -4.96
N ILE A 349 3.77 -41.26 -4.27
CA ILE A 349 2.72 -40.35 -4.78
C ILE A 349 3.17 -39.70 -6.09
N VAL A 350 4.35 -39.09 -6.12
CA VAL A 350 4.90 -38.44 -7.32
C VAL A 350 5.06 -39.44 -8.47
N ALA A 351 5.49 -40.66 -8.20
CA ALA A 351 5.63 -41.71 -9.22
C ALA A 351 4.24 -42.12 -9.80
N ASP A 352 3.23 -42.28 -8.96
CA ASP A 352 1.87 -42.56 -9.37
C ASP A 352 1.23 -41.40 -10.17
N GLN A 353 1.46 -40.16 -9.72
CA GLN A 353 1.00 -38.96 -10.43
C GLN A 353 1.60 -38.88 -11.85
N ARG A 354 2.90 -39.08 -11.98
CA ARG A 354 3.60 -39.05 -13.28
C ARG A 354 3.14 -40.21 -14.20
N LYS A 355 2.81 -41.37 -13.63
CA LYS A 355 2.19 -42.46 -14.38
C LYS A 355 0.80 -42.05 -14.91
N ILE A 356 -0.02 -41.42 -14.08
CA ILE A 356 -1.34 -40.91 -14.48
C ILE A 356 -1.21 -39.89 -15.63
N ILE A 357 -0.29 -38.92 -15.51
CA ILE A 357 -0.01 -37.93 -16.56
C ILE A 357 0.34 -38.65 -17.88
N LYS A 358 1.27 -39.56 -17.86
CA LYS A 358 1.62 -40.36 -19.05
C LYS A 358 0.44 -41.12 -19.64
N ASP A 359 -0.35 -41.80 -18.78
CA ASP A 359 -1.43 -42.66 -19.22
C ASP A 359 -2.59 -41.87 -19.86
N VAL A 360 -2.89 -40.68 -19.32
CA VAL A 360 -3.95 -39.80 -19.82
C VAL A 360 -3.51 -39.02 -21.06
N THR A 361 -2.33 -38.40 -21.03
CA THR A 361 -1.84 -37.57 -22.14
C THR A 361 -1.33 -38.38 -23.33
N ARG A 362 -1.06 -39.67 -23.12
CA ARG A 362 -0.42 -40.56 -24.11
C ARG A 362 0.97 -40.09 -24.56
N ARG A 363 1.63 -39.29 -23.71
CA ARG A 363 2.98 -38.74 -23.92
C ARG A 363 3.88 -39.03 -22.72
N PRO A 364 5.20 -39.05 -22.86
CA PRO A 364 6.11 -39.09 -21.72
C PRO A 364 5.77 -37.99 -20.71
N ALA A 365 5.72 -38.27 -19.41
CA ALA A 365 5.35 -37.30 -18.39
C ALA A 365 6.20 -36.00 -18.41
N LYS A 366 7.47 -36.11 -18.86
CA LYS A 366 8.39 -34.97 -19.01
C LYS A 366 7.95 -33.94 -20.09
N GLU A 367 7.04 -34.31 -20.97
CA GLU A 367 6.49 -33.40 -22.00
C GLU A 367 5.32 -32.55 -21.49
N THR A 368 4.77 -32.89 -20.32
CA THR A 368 3.79 -32.07 -19.61
C THR A 368 4.53 -31.28 -18.55
N PRO A 369 4.48 -29.94 -18.57
CA PRO A 369 5.13 -29.13 -17.54
C PRO A 369 4.64 -29.49 -16.14
N GLN A 370 5.54 -29.67 -15.21
CA GLN A 370 5.22 -30.03 -13.82
C GLN A 370 5.98 -29.14 -12.86
N VAL A 371 5.36 -28.83 -11.72
CA VAL A 371 5.96 -28.03 -10.66
C VAL A 371 5.82 -28.75 -9.31
N TRP A 372 6.87 -28.72 -8.52
CA TRP A 372 6.85 -29.17 -7.13
C TRP A 372 7.24 -28.02 -6.21
N ALA A 373 6.28 -27.58 -5.37
CA ALA A 373 6.48 -26.48 -4.44
C ALA A 373 7.19 -26.93 -3.16
N LEU A 374 8.30 -26.30 -2.87
CA LEU A 374 9.11 -26.50 -1.65
C LEU A 374 8.62 -25.55 -0.54
N TYR A 375 7.33 -25.65 -0.22
CA TYR A 375 6.68 -24.76 0.76
C TYR A 375 6.67 -25.40 2.15
N LYS A 376 6.92 -24.58 3.19
CA LYS A 376 6.93 -25.03 4.59
C LYS A 376 7.80 -26.28 4.79
N GLU A 377 7.23 -27.37 5.33
CA GLU A 377 7.89 -28.64 5.62
C GLU A 377 8.43 -29.38 4.37
N VAL A 378 7.89 -29.09 3.18
CA VAL A 378 8.35 -29.73 1.95
C VAL A 378 9.79 -29.32 1.60
N LEU A 379 10.20 -28.12 1.97
CA LEU A 379 11.59 -27.68 1.84
C LEU A 379 12.52 -28.55 2.70
N ASP A 380 12.09 -28.88 3.92
CA ASP A 380 12.87 -29.78 4.81
C ASP A 380 12.98 -31.17 4.23
N TYR A 381 11.94 -31.68 3.54
CA TYR A 381 12.01 -32.97 2.85
C TYR A 381 13.07 -32.97 1.74
N TYR A 382 13.11 -31.86 0.96
CA TYR A 382 14.15 -31.69 -0.06
C TYR A 382 15.55 -31.63 0.56
N ASP A 383 15.75 -30.87 1.62
CA ASP A 383 17.04 -30.73 2.30
C ASP A 383 17.47 -32.02 2.97
N LYS A 384 16.55 -32.89 3.42
CA LYS A 384 16.78 -34.23 3.91
C LYS A 384 17.03 -35.26 2.80
N GLY A 385 17.11 -34.84 1.54
CA GLY A 385 17.51 -35.69 0.42
C GLY A 385 16.38 -36.21 -0.48
N MET A 386 15.12 -35.86 -0.25
CA MET A 386 14.06 -36.16 -1.20
C MET A 386 14.35 -35.50 -2.54
N ARG A 387 14.11 -36.22 -3.63
CA ARG A 387 14.31 -35.73 -5.00
C ARG A 387 13.14 -36.13 -5.87
N VAL A 388 12.76 -35.23 -6.80
CA VAL A 388 11.85 -35.50 -7.91
C VAL A 388 12.65 -35.62 -9.20
N PRO A 389 12.07 -36.17 -10.30
CA PRO A 389 12.72 -36.19 -11.61
C PRO A 389 13.24 -34.83 -12.06
N ASP A 390 14.37 -34.81 -12.77
CA ASP A 390 15.10 -33.58 -13.10
C ASP A 390 14.41 -32.67 -14.13
N ASP A 391 13.30 -33.10 -14.69
CA ASP A 391 12.44 -32.35 -15.62
C ASP A 391 11.34 -31.52 -14.90
N VAL A 392 11.16 -31.69 -13.58
CA VAL A 392 10.16 -30.98 -12.76
C VAL A 392 10.70 -29.61 -12.33
N ILE A 393 9.89 -28.56 -12.45
CA ILE A 393 10.23 -27.24 -11.93
C ILE A 393 10.25 -27.29 -10.39
N MET A 394 11.36 -26.86 -9.80
CA MET A 394 11.53 -26.75 -8.35
C MET A 394 11.10 -25.35 -7.91
N LEU A 395 9.99 -25.24 -7.21
CA LEU A 395 9.43 -23.94 -6.80
C LEU A 395 9.84 -23.63 -5.35
N LEU A 396 10.78 -22.70 -5.18
CA LEU A 396 11.14 -22.15 -3.88
C LEU A 396 10.10 -21.13 -3.44
N CYS A 397 10.00 -20.93 -2.14
CA CYS A 397 9.05 -19.97 -1.55
C CYS A 397 9.82 -18.98 -0.67
N ASP A 398 9.25 -17.80 -0.52
CA ASP A 398 9.67 -16.86 0.52
C ASP A 398 9.23 -17.32 1.92
N ASP A 399 9.45 -16.50 2.93
CA ASP A 399 9.02 -16.73 4.30
C ASP A 399 7.58 -16.26 4.60
N ASN A 400 6.77 -15.98 3.57
CA ASN A 400 5.45 -15.36 3.58
C ASN A 400 5.47 -13.84 3.91
N TRP A 401 6.66 -13.25 4.06
CA TRP A 401 6.86 -11.84 4.41
C TRP A 401 7.81 -11.14 3.44
N GLY A 402 8.01 -11.74 2.27
CA GLY A 402 8.82 -11.16 1.21
C GLY A 402 10.33 -11.42 1.33
N ASN A 403 10.78 -12.40 2.12
CA ASN A 403 12.19 -12.79 2.19
C ASN A 403 12.41 -14.16 1.55
N VAL A 404 13.25 -14.25 0.53
CA VAL A 404 13.62 -15.51 -0.12
C VAL A 404 14.36 -16.41 0.88
N ARG A 405 13.75 -17.54 1.23
CA ARG A 405 14.30 -18.46 2.27
C ARG A 405 15.55 -19.21 1.83
N ARG A 406 15.67 -19.48 0.54
CA ARG A 406 16.73 -20.32 -0.01
C ARG A 406 16.93 -20.01 -1.49
N VAL A 407 18.14 -20.13 -1.95
CA VAL A 407 18.52 -20.10 -3.38
C VAL A 407 19.23 -21.39 -3.77
N PRO A 408 19.17 -21.82 -5.04
CA PRO A 408 19.85 -23.02 -5.50
C PRO A 408 21.38 -22.85 -5.49
N THR A 409 22.08 -23.86 -5.00
CA THR A 409 23.54 -23.95 -5.10
C THR A 409 24.00 -24.08 -6.57
N ALA A 410 25.27 -23.83 -6.84
CA ALA A 410 25.83 -23.97 -8.19
C ALA A 410 25.62 -25.40 -8.80
N LYS A 411 25.55 -26.45 -7.97
CA LYS A 411 25.21 -27.81 -8.41
C LYS A 411 23.72 -27.94 -8.73
N GLU A 412 22.87 -27.42 -7.89
CA GLU A 412 21.41 -27.51 -8.04
C GLU A 412 20.90 -26.68 -9.22
N ARG A 413 21.56 -25.58 -9.58
CA ARG A 413 21.23 -24.78 -10.79
C ARG A 413 21.34 -25.59 -12.10
N LYS A 414 21.96 -26.78 -12.09
CA LYS A 414 22.01 -27.67 -13.25
C LYS A 414 20.77 -28.55 -13.41
N HIS A 415 19.80 -28.45 -12.51
CA HIS A 415 18.52 -29.14 -12.59
C HIS A 415 17.74 -28.70 -13.84
N LYS A 416 17.35 -29.65 -14.69
CA LYS A 416 16.84 -29.34 -16.04
C LYS A 416 15.47 -28.65 -16.04
N GLY A 417 14.60 -29.01 -15.07
CA GLY A 417 13.31 -28.38 -14.88
C GLY A 417 13.43 -26.89 -14.46
N GLY A 418 14.62 -26.55 -13.93
CA GLY A 418 14.92 -25.21 -13.44
C GLY A 418 14.26 -24.90 -12.10
N TRP A 419 14.37 -23.63 -11.70
CA TRP A 419 13.93 -23.13 -10.40
C TRP A 419 12.91 -22.03 -10.56
N GLY A 420 11.92 -22.01 -9.69
CA GLY A 420 10.89 -20.99 -9.60
C GLY A 420 10.84 -20.35 -8.23
N LEU A 421 10.08 -19.25 -8.14
CA LEU A 421 9.80 -18.46 -6.94
C LEU A 421 8.30 -18.31 -6.73
N TYR A 422 7.83 -18.64 -5.54
CA TYR A 422 6.52 -18.28 -5.00
C TYR A 422 6.73 -17.19 -3.96
N TYR A 423 6.23 -15.98 -4.25
CA TYR A 423 6.46 -14.76 -3.48
C TYR A 423 5.14 -14.20 -2.97
N HIS A 424 5.14 -13.63 -1.76
CA HIS A 424 3.94 -13.14 -1.09
C HIS A 424 3.92 -11.61 -0.98
N VAL A 425 2.79 -11.00 -1.34
CA VAL A 425 2.39 -9.63 -0.95
C VAL A 425 1.09 -9.64 -0.15
N ASP A 426 0.46 -10.79 -0.05
CA ASP A 426 -0.68 -11.15 0.78
C ASP A 426 -0.37 -12.46 1.49
N TYR A 427 -0.85 -12.64 2.74
CA TYR A 427 -0.63 -13.86 3.50
C TYR A 427 -1.77 -14.16 4.46
N VAL A 428 -2.23 -15.41 4.46
CA VAL A 428 -3.15 -15.97 5.46
C VAL A 428 -2.41 -16.95 6.33
N GLY A 429 -2.18 -16.59 7.60
CA GLY A 429 -1.48 -17.46 8.52
C GLY A 429 -0.93 -16.75 9.77
N ALA A 430 -0.18 -17.53 10.57
CA ALA A 430 0.43 -17.04 11.81
C ALA A 430 1.61 -16.08 11.54
N PRO A 431 1.83 -15.08 12.40
CA PRO A 431 1.09 -14.79 13.62
C PRO A 431 -0.27 -14.13 13.39
N ARG A 432 -0.44 -13.37 12.31
CA ARG A 432 -1.67 -12.74 11.85
C ARG A 432 -1.68 -12.59 10.34
N ASN A 433 -2.85 -12.45 9.76
CA ASN A 433 -3.02 -12.26 8.33
C ASN A 433 -2.43 -10.93 7.85
N THR A 434 -2.18 -10.84 6.56
CA THR A 434 -1.81 -9.62 5.83
C THR A 434 -2.65 -9.58 4.58
N LYS A 435 -3.85 -8.98 4.64
CA LYS A 435 -4.88 -9.09 3.60
C LYS A 435 -5.49 -7.76 3.19
N TRP A 436 -5.47 -6.75 4.07
CA TRP A 436 -6.31 -5.56 3.90
C TRP A 436 -5.82 -4.58 2.85
N ILE A 437 -4.60 -4.08 3.01
CA ILE A 437 -3.98 -3.12 2.09
C ILE A 437 -2.54 -3.49 1.78
N ASN A 438 -1.99 -2.89 0.73
CA ASN A 438 -0.58 -3.10 0.38
C ASN A 438 0.36 -2.61 1.50
N VAL A 439 1.17 -3.53 2.00
CA VAL A 439 2.21 -3.28 3.02
C VAL A 439 3.60 -3.65 2.53
N THR A 440 3.76 -3.88 1.23
CA THR A 440 5.01 -4.33 0.63
C THR A 440 5.96 -3.16 0.38
N PRO A 441 7.14 -3.10 1.03
CA PRO A 441 8.16 -2.13 0.69
C PRO A 441 8.73 -2.42 -0.71
N ILE A 442 8.70 -1.44 -1.59
CA ILE A 442 9.09 -1.58 -3.00
C ILE A 442 10.54 -2.04 -3.13
N GLN A 443 11.44 -1.43 -2.37
CA GLN A 443 12.86 -1.73 -2.42
C GLN A 443 13.18 -3.14 -1.90
N ASN A 444 12.44 -3.62 -0.91
CA ASN A 444 12.59 -5.00 -0.43
C ASN A 444 12.17 -6.01 -1.50
N MET A 445 11.02 -5.75 -2.15
CA MET A 445 10.55 -6.61 -3.24
C MET A 445 11.55 -6.64 -4.40
N TRP A 446 12.03 -5.48 -4.85
CA TRP A 446 13.04 -5.38 -5.89
C TRP A 446 14.33 -6.13 -5.52
N GLU A 447 14.84 -5.94 -4.31
CA GLU A 447 16.07 -6.57 -3.83
C GLU A 447 15.95 -8.11 -3.82
N GLN A 448 14.85 -8.64 -3.28
CA GLN A 448 14.63 -10.08 -3.18
C GLN A 448 14.36 -10.74 -4.54
N LEU A 449 13.68 -10.05 -5.46
CA LEU A 449 13.49 -10.54 -6.83
C LEU A 449 14.81 -10.50 -7.62
N THR A 450 15.65 -9.49 -7.39
CA THR A 450 17.00 -9.41 -7.97
C THR A 450 17.87 -10.56 -7.45
N LEU A 451 17.83 -10.82 -6.14
CA LEU A 451 18.50 -11.96 -5.52
C LEU A 451 18.06 -13.27 -6.19
N ALA A 452 16.77 -13.49 -6.37
CA ALA A 452 16.26 -14.70 -7.01
C ALA A 452 16.78 -14.86 -8.44
N ALA A 453 16.73 -13.80 -9.23
CA ALA A 453 17.21 -13.81 -10.63
C ALA A 453 18.72 -14.05 -10.73
N ASP A 454 19.52 -13.41 -9.87
CA ASP A 454 20.98 -13.59 -9.85
C ASP A 454 21.40 -15.02 -9.53
N TYR A 455 20.57 -15.76 -8.80
CA TYR A 455 20.80 -17.18 -8.53
C TYR A 455 20.13 -18.13 -9.54
N GLY A 456 19.59 -17.60 -10.65
CA GLY A 456 19.05 -18.40 -11.77
C GLY A 456 17.67 -19.00 -11.48
N ILE A 457 16.87 -18.34 -10.66
CA ILE A 457 15.47 -18.71 -10.44
C ILE A 457 14.63 -18.02 -11.53
N GLU A 458 14.50 -18.67 -12.69
CA GLU A 458 13.94 -18.06 -13.91
C GLU A 458 12.86 -18.92 -14.58
N SER A 459 12.55 -20.11 -14.04
CA SER A 459 11.60 -21.01 -14.69
C SER A 459 10.15 -20.64 -14.45
N LEU A 460 9.82 -20.18 -13.23
CA LEU A 460 8.45 -19.83 -12.83
C LEU A 460 8.49 -18.80 -11.70
N TRP A 461 7.81 -17.67 -11.89
CA TRP A 461 7.54 -16.71 -10.82
C TRP A 461 6.02 -16.57 -10.63
N ILE A 462 5.55 -16.79 -9.41
CA ILE A 462 4.14 -16.66 -9.03
C ILE A 462 4.02 -15.75 -7.80
N LEU A 463 3.20 -14.71 -7.91
CA LEU A 463 2.95 -13.74 -6.87
C LEU A 463 1.63 -14.03 -6.17
N ASN A 464 1.67 -14.32 -4.88
CA ASN A 464 0.46 -14.37 -4.06
C ASN A 464 -0.05 -12.95 -3.79
N VAL A 465 -1.23 -12.64 -4.31
CA VAL A 465 -1.84 -11.29 -4.25
C VAL A 465 -3.15 -11.24 -3.45
N GLY A 466 -3.60 -12.38 -2.93
CA GLY A 466 -4.91 -12.47 -2.28
C GLY A 466 -6.03 -12.11 -3.26
N ASP A 467 -6.51 -10.89 -3.19
CA ASP A 467 -7.73 -10.40 -3.86
C ASP A 467 -7.50 -9.54 -5.12
N LEU A 468 -6.31 -9.35 -5.62
CA LEU A 468 -5.90 -8.36 -6.64
C LEU A 468 -5.78 -6.92 -6.12
N LYS A 469 -6.72 -6.45 -5.34
CA LYS A 469 -6.75 -5.08 -4.83
C LYS A 469 -6.48 -5.06 -3.32
N PRO A 470 -5.67 -4.09 -2.85
CA PRO A 470 -5.02 -3.02 -3.61
C PRO A 470 -3.56 -3.33 -3.96
N MET A 471 -3.32 -4.40 -4.70
CA MET A 471 -1.97 -4.89 -5.06
C MET A 471 -1.51 -4.46 -6.47
N GLU A 472 -2.12 -3.43 -7.05
CA GLU A 472 -1.87 -2.98 -8.43
C GLU A 472 -0.39 -2.70 -8.69
N TYR A 473 0.27 -1.95 -7.82
CA TYR A 473 1.66 -1.60 -7.99
C TYR A 473 2.62 -2.80 -7.77
N PRO A 474 2.50 -3.59 -6.69
CA PRO A 474 3.30 -4.81 -6.53
C PRO A 474 3.15 -5.81 -7.68
N ILE A 475 1.95 -6.00 -8.22
CA ILE A 475 1.71 -6.87 -9.38
C ILE A 475 2.48 -6.37 -10.61
N THR A 476 2.40 -5.07 -10.89
CA THR A 476 3.08 -4.45 -12.03
C THR A 476 4.60 -4.62 -11.90
N LEU A 477 5.17 -4.26 -10.76
CA LEU A 477 6.61 -4.38 -10.54
C LEU A 477 7.08 -5.83 -10.65
N PHE A 478 6.33 -6.78 -10.08
CA PHE A 478 6.67 -8.20 -10.14
C PHE A 478 6.72 -8.73 -11.57
N LEU A 479 5.71 -8.43 -12.38
CA LEU A 479 5.62 -8.92 -13.76
C LEU A 479 6.63 -8.22 -14.69
N ASP A 480 6.88 -6.93 -14.48
CA ASP A 480 7.92 -6.21 -15.23
C ASP A 480 9.33 -6.73 -14.89
N MET A 481 9.61 -7.03 -13.63
CA MET A 481 10.85 -7.68 -13.23
C MET A 481 10.95 -9.11 -13.75
N ALA A 482 9.85 -9.86 -13.77
CA ALA A 482 9.84 -11.22 -14.34
C ALA A 482 10.11 -11.22 -15.86
N TRP A 483 9.69 -10.16 -16.57
CA TRP A 483 10.05 -9.98 -17.97
C TRP A 483 11.55 -9.77 -18.15
N ASN A 484 12.11 -8.80 -17.41
CA ASN A 484 13.55 -8.53 -17.45
C ASN A 484 14.08 -8.01 -16.10
N PRO A 485 14.52 -8.88 -15.20
CA PRO A 485 14.98 -8.47 -13.86
C PRO A 485 16.21 -7.56 -13.87
N LYS A 486 17.01 -7.58 -14.94
CA LYS A 486 18.21 -6.75 -15.07
C LYS A 486 17.92 -5.32 -15.54
N ARG A 487 16.69 -5.04 -15.95
CA ARG A 487 16.27 -3.70 -16.38
C ARG A 487 16.24 -2.71 -15.21
N TYR A 488 15.88 -3.18 -14.03
CA TYR A 488 15.71 -2.35 -12.85
C TYR A 488 16.88 -2.52 -11.89
N THR A 489 17.64 -1.45 -11.71
CA THR A 489 18.81 -1.36 -10.84
C THR A 489 18.52 -0.41 -9.69
N ILE A 490 19.44 -0.32 -8.72
CA ILE A 490 19.32 0.63 -7.61
C ILE A 490 19.21 2.08 -8.09
N ASP A 491 19.77 2.38 -9.25
CA ASP A 491 19.78 3.74 -9.79
C ASP A 491 18.48 4.14 -10.49
N ASN A 492 17.66 3.16 -10.90
CA ASN A 492 16.46 3.44 -11.70
C ASN A 492 15.15 2.84 -11.15
N ILE A 493 15.17 2.09 -10.03
CA ILE A 493 13.95 1.49 -9.46
C ILE A 493 12.90 2.55 -9.06
N LEU A 494 13.31 3.72 -8.61
CA LEU A 494 12.37 4.81 -8.34
C LEU A 494 11.72 5.35 -9.62
N GLY A 495 12.42 5.26 -10.75
CA GLY A 495 11.87 5.57 -12.06
C GLY A 495 10.71 4.64 -12.46
N HIS A 496 10.73 3.38 -12.02
CA HIS A 496 9.60 2.47 -12.24
C HIS A 496 8.32 2.97 -11.56
N THR A 497 8.41 3.43 -10.30
CA THR A 497 7.25 4.02 -9.60
C THR A 497 6.76 5.29 -10.29
N HIS A 498 7.71 6.14 -10.76
CA HIS A 498 7.37 7.34 -11.51
C HIS A 498 6.64 7.00 -12.82
N ASP A 499 7.14 6.04 -13.59
CA ASP A 499 6.53 5.63 -14.85
C ASP A 499 5.12 5.04 -14.65
N PHE A 500 4.94 4.23 -13.61
CA PHE A 500 3.62 3.72 -13.24
C PHE A 500 2.63 4.84 -12.89
N CYS A 501 3.05 5.82 -12.09
CA CYS A 501 2.23 6.97 -11.74
C CYS A 501 1.97 7.89 -12.93
N ARG A 502 2.94 8.04 -13.84
CA ARG A 502 2.76 8.78 -15.09
C ARG A 502 1.71 8.16 -15.99
N GLU A 503 1.70 6.83 -16.13
CA GLU A 503 0.69 6.11 -16.91
C GLU A 503 -0.72 6.23 -16.30
N ALA A 504 -0.80 6.34 -14.97
CA ALA A 504 -2.08 6.44 -14.26
C ALA A 504 -2.60 7.87 -14.16
N PHE A 505 -1.73 8.88 -14.00
CA PHE A 505 -2.11 10.26 -13.61
C PHE A 505 -1.53 11.35 -14.51
N GLY A 506 -0.80 11.00 -15.58
CA GLY A 506 -0.15 11.94 -16.46
C GLY A 506 1.20 12.48 -15.95
N GLU A 507 1.97 13.07 -16.85
CA GLU A 507 3.35 13.52 -16.61
C GLU A 507 3.43 14.55 -15.47
N SER A 508 2.50 15.51 -15.43
CA SER A 508 2.53 16.59 -14.43
C SER A 508 2.27 16.16 -13.00
N GLN A 509 1.68 14.97 -12.81
CA GLN A 509 1.34 14.43 -11.49
C GLN A 509 2.26 13.30 -11.05
N ALA A 510 3.06 12.77 -11.97
CA ALA A 510 3.81 11.53 -11.77
C ALA A 510 4.82 11.59 -10.61
N GLU A 511 5.61 12.67 -10.54
CA GLU A 511 6.68 12.81 -9.53
C GLU A 511 6.13 12.80 -8.10
N GLU A 512 5.11 13.62 -7.83
CA GLU A 512 4.52 13.71 -6.50
C GLU A 512 3.73 12.44 -6.14
N ALA A 513 2.97 11.88 -7.09
CA ALA A 513 2.26 10.63 -6.86
C ALA A 513 3.23 9.47 -6.56
N ALA A 514 4.35 9.39 -7.29
CA ALA A 514 5.38 8.39 -7.04
C ALA A 514 6.07 8.58 -5.68
N ARG A 515 6.35 9.82 -5.29
CA ARG A 515 6.90 10.15 -3.98
C ARG A 515 5.96 9.67 -2.86
N ILE A 516 4.67 10.00 -2.96
CA ILE A 516 3.67 9.61 -1.97
C ILE A 516 3.53 8.09 -1.92
N LEU A 517 3.45 7.41 -3.07
CA LEU A 517 3.33 5.96 -3.15
C LEU A 517 4.55 5.24 -2.54
N ASN A 518 5.76 5.72 -2.82
CA ASN A 518 6.99 5.19 -2.20
C ASN A 518 6.99 5.35 -0.67
N LEU A 519 6.57 6.51 -0.16
CA LEU A 519 6.46 6.75 1.27
C LEU A 519 5.37 5.90 1.91
N LEU A 520 4.21 5.77 1.27
CA LEU A 520 3.14 4.90 1.71
C LEU A 520 3.60 3.45 1.86
N CYS A 521 4.23 2.89 0.82
CA CYS A 521 4.77 1.53 0.86
C CYS A 521 5.82 1.35 1.96
N LYS A 522 6.70 2.35 2.15
CA LYS A 522 7.69 2.35 3.23
C LYS A 522 7.03 2.37 4.61
N TYR A 523 6.04 3.22 4.81
CA TYR A 523 5.40 3.38 6.13
C TYR A 523 4.52 2.18 6.46
N ASN A 524 3.73 1.69 5.51
CA ASN A 524 2.91 0.49 5.67
C ASN A 524 3.75 -0.76 5.90
N GLY A 525 4.96 -0.83 5.32
CA GLY A 525 5.89 -1.94 5.51
C GLY A 525 6.53 -2.04 6.90
N ARG A 526 6.31 -1.06 7.80
CA ARG A 526 6.82 -1.12 9.18
C ARG A 526 6.07 -2.15 10.00
N VAL A 527 4.77 -2.23 9.83
CA VAL A 527 3.87 -3.17 10.50
C VAL A 527 2.59 -3.32 9.69
N THR A 528 2.11 -4.54 9.53
CA THR A 528 0.82 -4.76 8.86
C THR A 528 -0.33 -4.28 9.75
N ALA A 529 -1.42 -3.85 9.14
CA ALA A 529 -2.59 -3.34 9.85
C ALA A 529 -3.12 -4.36 10.89
N GLU A 530 -3.19 -5.62 10.49
CA GLU A 530 -3.69 -6.72 11.31
C GLU A 530 -2.79 -7.08 12.51
N MET A 531 -1.52 -6.67 12.45
CA MET A 531 -0.55 -6.85 13.56
C MET A 531 -0.46 -5.64 14.48
N MET A 532 -1.09 -4.51 14.10
CA MET A 532 -0.99 -3.28 14.86
C MET A 532 -1.86 -3.32 16.10
N ASP A 533 -1.35 -2.80 17.21
CA ASP A 533 -2.05 -2.57 18.46
C ASP A 533 -1.46 -1.36 19.21
N LYS A 534 -2.00 -1.03 20.39
CA LYS A 534 -1.53 0.10 21.20
C LYS A 534 -0.06 0.01 21.64
N ASP A 535 0.51 -1.18 21.67
CA ASP A 535 1.88 -1.44 22.13
C ASP A 535 2.89 -1.54 20.98
N THR A 536 2.43 -1.41 19.72
CA THR A 536 3.27 -1.48 18.53
C THR A 536 4.38 -0.42 18.53
N TYR A 537 4.04 0.81 18.88
CA TYR A 537 4.99 1.91 19.03
C TYR A 537 4.93 2.46 20.45
N ASN A 538 6.04 2.98 20.94
CA ASN A 538 6.14 3.45 22.32
C ASN A 538 5.53 4.84 22.46
N ALA A 539 4.51 4.96 23.33
CA ALA A 539 3.83 6.23 23.60
C ALA A 539 4.67 7.19 24.46
N GLU A 540 5.47 6.66 25.38
CA GLU A 540 6.25 7.49 26.35
C GLU A 540 7.47 8.15 25.67
N THR A 541 8.06 7.48 24.67
CA THR A 541 9.19 8.02 23.90
C THR A 541 8.79 8.97 22.77
N GLY A 542 7.47 9.14 22.53
CA GLY A 542 6.93 9.92 21.44
C GLY A 542 6.99 9.25 20.07
N GLU A 543 7.23 7.94 20.02
CA GLU A 543 7.32 7.19 18.76
C GLU A 543 5.96 7.16 18.06
N TRP A 544 4.86 6.91 18.77
CA TRP A 544 3.51 7.05 18.24
C TRP A 544 3.24 8.42 17.63
N GLN A 545 3.66 9.50 18.33
CA GLN A 545 3.45 10.86 17.85
C GLN A 545 4.19 11.10 16.52
N ARG A 546 5.41 10.59 16.38
CA ARG A 546 6.18 10.69 15.15
C ARG A 546 5.50 9.96 14.00
N VAL A 547 5.08 8.70 14.20
CA VAL A 547 4.40 7.90 13.17
C VAL A 547 3.10 8.57 12.71
N VAL A 548 2.30 9.05 13.64
CA VAL A 548 1.04 9.75 13.31
C VAL A 548 1.32 11.08 12.59
N THR A 549 2.39 11.78 12.94
CA THR A 549 2.80 12.99 12.24
C THR A 549 3.18 12.70 10.79
N GLU A 550 3.99 11.67 10.54
CA GLU A 550 4.39 11.25 9.18
C GLU A 550 3.15 10.92 8.31
N TYR A 551 2.19 10.15 8.82
CA TYR A 551 0.95 9.87 8.08
C TYR A 551 0.04 11.09 7.91
N THR A 552 0.06 12.02 8.86
CA THR A 552 -0.72 13.26 8.76
C THR A 552 -0.16 14.17 7.66
N GLU A 553 1.15 14.25 7.56
CA GLU A 553 1.84 14.99 6.49
C GLU A 553 1.58 14.32 5.14
N LEU A 554 1.70 13.00 5.07
CA LEU A 554 1.45 12.24 3.84
C LEU A 554 -0.01 12.37 3.38
N GLU A 555 -0.98 12.33 4.30
CA GLU A 555 -2.40 12.54 3.99
C GLU A 555 -2.67 13.96 3.47
N ARG A 556 -2.04 14.96 4.09
CA ARG A 556 -2.13 16.35 3.61
C ARG A 556 -1.58 16.47 2.19
N ASP A 557 -0.43 15.88 1.90
CA ASP A 557 0.21 15.91 0.58
C ASP A 557 -0.65 15.18 -0.47
N ALA A 558 -1.19 14.01 -0.12
CA ALA A 558 -2.11 13.27 -0.98
C ALA A 558 -3.41 14.03 -1.26
N LEU A 559 -3.98 14.73 -0.27
CA LEU A 559 -5.16 15.56 -0.45
C LEU A 559 -4.87 16.79 -1.31
N ASN A 560 -3.72 17.44 -1.11
CA ASN A 560 -3.29 18.57 -1.92
C ASN A 560 -3.15 18.19 -3.39
N GLN A 561 -2.55 17.04 -3.67
CA GLN A 561 -2.45 16.52 -5.02
C GLN A 561 -3.83 16.14 -5.59
N PHE A 562 -4.66 15.44 -4.81
CA PHE A 562 -6.00 15.02 -5.23
C PHE A 562 -6.87 16.16 -5.75
N VAL A 563 -6.84 17.32 -5.11
CA VAL A 563 -7.65 18.47 -5.54
C VAL A 563 -7.17 19.08 -6.85
N THR A 564 -5.90 18.89 -7.22
CA THR A 564 -5.32 19.36 -8.49
C THR A 564 -5.52 18.41 -9.66
N LEU A 565 -5.88 17.14 -9.37
CA LEU A 565 -6.10 16.13 -10.41
C LEU A 565 -7.34 16.43 -11.25
N PRO A 566 -7.29 16.20 -12.57
CA PRO A 566 -8.46 16.13 -13.42
C PRO A 566 -9.49 15.15 -12.84
N GLU A 567 -10.76 15.50 -12.96
CA GLU A 567 -11.85 14.70 -12.38
C GLU A 567 -11.82 13.21 -12.81
N PRO A 568 -11.59 12.86 -14.09
CA PRO A 568 -11.54 11.45 -14.50
C PRO A 568 -10.44 10.61 -13.83
N MET A 569 -9.35 11.23 -13.35
CA MET A 569 -8.22 10.52 -12.70
C MET A 569 -8.44 10.31 -11.21
N ARG A 570 -9.44 10.96 -10.61
CA ARG A 570 -9.63 10.99 -9.15
C ARG A 570 -9.96 9.64 -8.55
N ASP A 571 -10.76 8.83 -9.24
CA ASP A 571 -11.10 7.50 -8.73
C ASP A 571 -9.89 6.56 -8.73
N ALA A 572 -9.08 6.59 -9.78
CA ALA A 572 -7.81 5.84 -9.83
C ALA A 572 -6.84 6.28 -8.72
N TYR A 573 -6.68 7.59 -8.53
CA TYR A 573 -5.82 8.13 -7.48
C TYR A 573 -6.34 7.79 -6.08
N ARG A 574 -7.64 7.85 -5.88
CA ARG A 574 -8.25 7.47 -4.60
C ARG A 574 -7.99 6.02 -4.27
N GLN A 575 -8.11 5.12 -5.23
CA GLN A 575 -7.86 3.68 -5.04
C GLN A 575 -6.41 3.40 -4.66
N LEU A 576 -5.48 3.95 -5.43
CA LEU A 576 -4.06 3.62 -5.31
C LEU A 576 -3.37 4.36 -4.15
N ILE A 577 -3.73 5.62 -3.91
CA ILE A 577 -2.98 6.52 -3.01
C ILE A 577 -3.83 7.03 -1.86
N LEU A 578 -4.92 7.77 -2.15
CA LEU A 578 -5.59 8.55 -1.11
C LEU A 578 -6.26 7.65 -0.07
N PHE A 579 -6.99 6.62 -0.48
CA PHE A 579 -7.63 5.70 0.46
C PHE A 579 -6.61 4.95 1.33
N PRO A 580 -5.55 4.31 0.78
CA PRO A 580 -4.57 3.62 1.62
C PRO A 580 -3.85 4.56 2.61
N VAL A 581 -3.53 5.79 2.20
CA VAL A 581 -2.94 6.80 3.08
C VAL A 581 -3.89 7.16 4.22
N GLN A 582 -5.15 7.43 3.90
CA GLN A 582 -6.18 7.78 4.89
C GLN A 582 -6.50 6.62 5.82
N ALA A 583 -6.63 5.43 5.30
CA ALA A 583 -6.98 4.23 6.04
C ALA A 583 -5.88 3.85 7.05
N MET A 584 -4.64 3.70 6.59
CA MET A 584 -3.53 3.35 7.49
C MET A 584 -3.19 4.48 8.46
N GLY A 585 -3.22 5.73 8.00
CA GLY A 585 -3.02 6.89 8.87
C GLY A 585 -4.10 7.01 9.96
N ASN A 586 -5.34 6.69 9.63
CA ASN A 586 -6.44 6.65 10.60
C ASN A 586 -6.27 5.52 11.61
N LEU A 587 -5.81 4.34 11.17
CA LEU A 587 -5.52 3.21 12.04
C LEU A 587 -4.39 3.54 13.03
N CYS A 588 -3.32 4.18 12.57
CA CYS A 588 -2.23 4.66 13.43
C CYS A 588 -2.73 5.67 14.48
N ARG A 589 -3.60 6.61 14.09
CA ARG A 589 -4.22 7.57 15.04
C ARG A 589 -5.09 6.87 16.07
N MET A 590 -5.83 5.84 15.67
CA MET A 590 -6.68 5.06 16.56
C MET A 590 -5.87 4.34 17.63
N TYR A 591 -4.80 3.63 17.24
CA TYR A 591 -3.98 2.90 18.20
C TYR A 591 -3.08 3.83 19.04
N GLN A 592 -2.60 4.95 18.48
CA GLN A 592 -2.01 6.01 19.30
C GLN A 592 -3.00 6.49 20.38
N ALA A 593 -4.24 6.75 19.97
CA ALA A 593 -5.26 7.22 20.90
C ALA A 593 -5.55 6.16 21.98
N GLN A 594 -5.58 4.88 21.64
CA GLN A 594 -5.72 3.80 22.62
C GLN A 594 -4.51 3.73 23.57
N ALA A 595 -3.28 3.83 23.05
CA ALA A 595 -2.07 3.84 23.86
C ALA A 595 -2.09 4.98 24.90
N MET A 596 -2.40 6.19 24.43
CA MET A 596 -2.51 7.37 25.30
C MET A 596 -3.66 7.25 26.29
N ASN A 597 -4.81 6.71 25.86
CA ASN A 597 -5.94 6.44 26.75
C ASN A 597 -5.54 5.51 27.89
N HIS A 598 -4.89 4.39 27.58
CA HIS A 598 -4.46 3.41 28.58
C HIS A 598 -3.39 3.99 29.51
N LEU A 599 -2.41 4.71 28.97
CA LEU A 599 -1.35 5.34 29.75
C LEU A 599 -1.92 6.35 30.76
N LEU A 600 -2.78 7.26 30.31
CA LEU A 600 -3.39 8.28 31.15
C LEU A 600 -4.40 7.69 32.15
N ALA A 601 -5.17 6.69 31.75
CA ALA A 601 -6.09 6.01 32.64
C ALA A 601 -5.36 5.27 33.76
N ALA A 602 -4.23 4.64 33.49
CA ALA A 602 -3.39 4.00 34.51
C ALA A 602 -2.85 5.03 35.52
N ALA A 603 -2.62 6.26 35.10
CA ALA A 603 -2.24 7.38 35.95
C ALA A 603 -3.45 8.03 36.69
N GLY A 604 -4.68 7.57 36.45
CA GLY A 604 -5.90 8.20 36.97
C GLY A 604 -6.17 9.59 36.37
N ASN A 605 -5.60 9.90 35.20
CA ASN A 605 -5.75 11.20 34.57
C ASN A 605 -7.06 11.25 33.75
N PRO A 606 -7.98 12.21 34.05
CA PRO A 606 -9.25 12.36 33.35
C PRO A 606 -9.13 12.59 31.83
N ASP A 607 -7.99 13.11 31.35
CA ASP A 607 -7.76 13.33 29.92
C ASP A 607 -7.77 12.01 29.13
N ALA A 608 -7.65 10.87 29.81
CA ALA A 608 -7.89 9.55 29.25
C ALA A 608 -9.23 9.47 28.49
N ASN A 609 -10.27 10.16 29.00
CA ASN A 609 -11.61 10.15 28.38
C ASN A 609 -11.61 10.83 27.01
N CYS A 610 -10.84 11.90 26.83
CA CYS A 610 -10.70 12.57 25.52
C CYS A 610 -10.03 11.64 24.49
N TRP A 611 -9.04 10.87 24.92
CA TRP A 611 -8.39 9.89 24.07
C TRP A 611 -9.29 8.68 23.77
N ALA A 612 -10.18 8.30 24.69
CA ALA A 612 -11.19 7.29 24.44
C ALA A 612 -12.16 7.71 23.31
N GLU A 613 -12.59 9.00 23.30
CA GLU A 613 -13.41 9.52 22.20
C GLU A 613 -12.67 9.50 20.88
N LYS A 614 -11.39 9.86 20.85
CA LYS A 614 -10.58 9.78 19.62
C LYS A 614 -10.51 8.36 19.04
N VAL A 615 -10.42 7.33 19.90
CA VAL A 615 -10.50 5.92 19.44
C VAL A 615 -11.83 5.66 18.73
N ARG A 616 -12.94 6.08 19.32
CA ARG A 616 -14.29 5.90 18.76
C ARG A 616 -14.47 6.65 17.44
N GLU A 617 -13.98 7.88 17.37
CA GLU A 617 -14.00 8.71 16.17
C GLU A 617 -13.20 8.06 15.03
N CYS A 618 -11.99 7.57 15.32
CA CYS A 618 -11.15 6.90 14.34
C CYS A 618 -11.77 5.58 13.87
N PHE A 619 -12.34 4.78 14.77
CA PHE A 619 -13.05 3.55 14.41
C PHE A 619 -14.26 3.82 13.51
N LYS A 620 -15.05 4.85 13.83
CA LYS A 620 -16.15 5.30 12.96
C LYS A 620 -15.64 5.81 11.61
N ARG A 621 -14.54 6.57 11.60
CA ARG A 621 -13.95 7.08 10.35
C ARG A 621 -13.48 5.95 9.45
N ASP A 622 -12.90 4.90 10.01
CA ASP A 622 -12.50 3.71 9.27
C ASP A 622 -13.67 3.09 8.50
N SER A 623 -14.78 2.85 9.20
CA SER A 623 -16.01 2.34 8.58
C SER A 623 -16.52 3.24 7.46
N LEU A 624 -16.43 4.57 7.62
CA LEU A 624 -16.85 5.53 6.59
C LEU A 624 -15.93 5.52 5.36
N LEU A 625 -14.63 5.34 5.55
CA LEU A 625 -13.66 5.22 4.45
C LEU A 625 -13.92 3.95 3.64
N CYS A 626 -14.13 2.82 4.30
CA CYS A 626 -14.45 1.54 3.65
C CYS A 626 -15.82 1.59 2.96
N ASP A 627 -16.83 2.20 3.60
CA ASP A 627 -18.16 2.38 2.98
C ASP A 627 -18.08 3.25 1.73
N TYR A 628 -17.34 4.34 1.76
CA TYR A 628 -17.14 5.19 0.58
C TYR A 628 -16.48 4.41 -0.56
N TYR A 629 -15.42 3.62 -0.26
CA TYR A 629 -14.77 2.77 -1.25
C TYR A 629 -15.75 1.81 -1.93
N ASN A 630 -16.58 1.15 -1.14
CA ASN A 630 -17.53 0.17 -1.63
C ASN A 630 -18.72 0.79 -2.39
N THR A 631 -19.27 1.92 -1.92
CA THR A 631 -20.58 2.37 -2.37
C THR A 631 -20.58 3.64 -3.23
N LYS A 632 -19.50 4.42 -3.19
CA LYS A 632 -19.44 5.74 -3.86
C LYS A 632 -18.35 5.83 -4.93
N MET A 633 -17.18 5.29 -4.64
CA MET A 633 -16.05 5.36 -5.56
C MET A 633 -16.37 4.66 -6.88
N ALA A 634 -15.97 5.25 -8.00
CA ALA A 634 -16.26 4.77 -9.34
C ALA A 634 -17.75 4.40 -9.57
N GLY A 635 -18.67 5.21 -8.99
CA GLY A 635 -20.11 4.96 -9.10
C GLY A 635 -20.57 3.68 -8.36
N GLY A 636 -19.80 3.17 -7.39
CA GLY A 636 -20.11 1.95 -6.64
C GLY A 636 -19.66 0.66 -7.33
N LYS A 637 -18.83 0.74 -8.36
CA LYS A 637 -18.27 -0.42 -9.09
C LYS A 637 -17.61 -1.43 -8.16
N TRP A 638 -16.97 -0.96 -7.08
CA TRP A 638 -16.16 -1.79 -6.19
C TRP A 638 -16.93 -2.29 -4.95
N ASN A 639 -18.26 -2.34 -5.03
CA ASN A 639 -19.10 -2.76 -3.91
C ASN A 639 -18.75 -4.18 -3.42
N GLY A 640 -18.27 -4.26 -2.18
CA GLY A 640 -17.80 -5.49 -1.53
C GLY A 640 -16.29 -5.70 -1.56
N MET A 641 -15.52 -4.92 -2.37
CA MET A 641 -14.07 -5.10 -2.50
C MET A 641 -13.29 -4.64 -1.26
N MET A 642 -13.83 -3.73 -0.45
CA MET A 642 -13.16 -3.25 0.78
C MET A 642 -13.96 -3.69 2.01
N THR A 643 -13.98 -4.99 2.26
CA THR A 643 -14.72 -5.62 3.36
C THR A 643 -13.82 -6.46 4.28
N GLN A 644 -12.51 -6.45 4.03
CA GLN A 644 -11.55 -7.18 4.85
C GLN A 644 -11.50 -6.62 6.27
N LYS A 645 -11.67 -7.49 7.24
CA LYS A 645 -11.43 -7.17 8.66
C LYS A 645 -9.95 -6.89 8.88
N HIS A 646 -9.64 -5.87 9.68
CA HIS A 646 -8.27 -5.45 9.94
C HIS A 646 -8.04 -4.87 11.34
N ILE A 647 -9.11 -4.68 12.13
CA ILE A 647 -9.04 -4.17 13.50
C ILE A 647 -9.48 -5.25 14.49
N GLY A 648 -8.68 -5.43 15.55
CA GLY A 648 -9.03 -6.30 16.67
C GLY A 648 -8.58 -7.75 16.54
N TYR A 649 -7.64 -8.04 15.65
CA TYR A 649 -7.02 -9.37 15.56
C TYR A 649 -6.23 -9.70 16.81
N THR A 650 -6.39 -10.94 17.28
CA THR A 650 -5.59 -11.55 18.36
C THR A 650 -4.74 -12.71 17.84
N THR A 651 -5.27 -13.47 16.86
CA THR A 651 -4.59 -14.55 16.15
C THR A 651 -4.95 -14.49 14.66
N TRP A 652 -4.25 -15.24 13.82
CA TRP A 652 -4.53 -15.28 12.38
C TRP A 652 -5.88 -15.91 12.02
N ASN A 653 -6.39 -16.80 12.85
CA ASN A 653 -7.64 -17.54 12.65
C ASN A 653 -8.80 -17.00 13.50
N ASP A 654 -8.75 -15.75 13.93
CA ASP A 654 -9.84 -15.10 14.65
C ASP A 654 -11.15 -15.16 13.85
N ASN A 655 -12.13 -15.85 14.38
CA ASN A 655 -13.43 -16.01 13.74
C ASN A 655 -14.45 -14.96 14.23
N PHE A 656 -14.21 -13.71 13.89
CA PHE A 656 -15.15 -12.62 14.17
C PHE A 656 -15.72 -12.05 12.85
N PRO A 657 -17.00 -11.65 12.81
CA PRO A 657 -17.67 -11.30 11.56
C PRO A 657 -17.30 -9.90 11.02
N CYS A 658 -16.83 -9.00 11.88
CA CYS A 658 -16.50 -7.62 11.54
C CYS A 658 -15.38 -7.09 12.44
N ASP A 659 -14.86 -5.91 12.11
CA ASP A 659 -13.87 -5.22 12.92
C ASP A 659 -14.38 -5.00 14.35
N ARG A 660 -13.45 -5.10 15.31
CA ARG A 660 -13.73 -4.91 16.73
C ARG A 660 -13.05 -3.65 17.22
N MET A 661 -13.85 -2.72 17.74
CA MET A 661 -13.30 -1.51 18.35
C MET A 661 -12.34 -1.87 19.49
N PRO A 662 -11.13 -1.28 19.52
CA PRO A 662 -10.18 -1.47 20.61
C PRO A 662 -10.76 -1.06 21.96
N GLU A 663 -10.38 -1.80 23.02
CA GLU A 663 -10.81 -1.49 24.38
C GLU A 663 -10.32 -0.11 24.81
N VAL A 664 -11.21 0.67 25.42
CA VAL A 664 -10.87 1.96 26.01
C VAL A 664 -11.15 1.96 27.51
N LYS A 665 -10.33 2.68 28.24
CA LYS A 665 -10.49 2.89 29.69
C LYS A 665 -11.19 4.23 29.92
N THR A 666 -12.02 4.28 30.95
CA THR A 666 -12.65 5.52 31.40
C THR A 666 -12.21 5.84 32.84
N VAL A 667 -11.91 7.10 33.06
CA VAL A 667 -11.64 7.64 34.37
C VAL A 667 -12.88 8.39 34.83
N THR A 668 -13.41 8.01 35.98
CA THR A 668 -14.59 8.69 36.56
C THR A 668 -14.21 10.12 36.92
N THR A 669 -14.81 11.10 36.23
CA THR A 669 -14.72 12.51 36.61
C THR A 669 -15.89 12.83 37.55
N THR A 670 -15.60 13.02 38.81
CA THR A 670 -16.51 13.74 39.71
C THR A 670 -16.33 15.22 39.42
N GLY A 671 -17.36 15.93 38.99
CA GLY A 671 -17.31 17.24 38.41
C GLY A 671 -16.31 18.21 39.05
N GLY A 672 -15.54 18.91 38.25
CA GLY A 672 -14.78 20.12 38.49
C GLY A 672 -13.75 20.21 39.60
N GLY A 673 -13.63 19.23 40.51
CA GLY A 673 -12.78 19.29 41.69
C GLY A 673 -11.83 18.13 41.89
N ASN A 674 -11.00 18.20 42.94
CA ASN A 674 -10.04 17.17 43.39
C ASN A 674 -8.83 16.97 42.48
N ASN A 675 -8.52 17.88 41.54
CA ASN A 675 -7.34 17.78 40.69
C ASN A 675 -6.07 18.12 41.48
N ILE A 676 -5.04 17.28 41.34
CA ILE A 676 -3.70 17.52 41.88
C ILE A 676 -2.73 17.41 40.72
N PHE A 677 -1.97 18.46 40.49
CA PHE A 677 -0.99 18.55 39.41
C PHE A 677 0.39 18.06 39.86
N THR A 678 1.20 17.58 38.94
CA THR A 678 2.59 17.20 39.20
C THR A 678 3.50 18.25 38.57
N ALA A 679 4.31 18.88 39.40
CA ALA A 679 5.32 19.80 38.91
C ALA A 679 6.36 19.03 38.06
N LYS A 680 6.86 19.68 37.02
CA LYS A 680 7.91 19.14 36.16
C LYS A 680 8.87 20.25 35.80
N ASP A 681 10.17 19.97 35.89
CA ASP A 681 11.24 20.92 35.54
C ASP A 681 11.12 22.26 36.29
N GLY A 682 10.63 22.24 37.54
CA GLY A 682 10.50 23.44 38.36
C GLY A 682 9.30 24.33 38.02
N VAL A 683 8.25 23.78 37.40
CA VAL A 683 7.00 24.51 37.14
C VAL A 683 5.78 23.61 37.25
N ALA A 684 4.69 24.13 37.79
CA ALA A 684 3.36 23.51 37.73
C ALA A 684 2.38 24.47 37.06
N VAL A 685 1.77 24.04 35.95
CA VAL A 685 0.81 24.81 35.16
C VAL A 685 -0.57 24.21 35.34
N MET A 686 -1.56 24.99 35.68
CA MET A 686 -2.90 24.57 36.05
C MET A 686 -3.94 25.39 35.29
N GLU A 687 -4.76 24.76 34.47
CA GLU A 687 -5.92 25.41 33.85
C GLU A 687 -7.00 25.73 34.87
N ALA A 688 -7.58 26.92 34.77
CA ALA A 688 -8.53 27.37 35.80
C ALA A 688 -9.75 26.46 36.01
N PRO A 689 -10.34 25.84 34.97
CA PRO A 689 -11.44 24.87 35.15
C PRO A 689 -11.04 23.59 35.92
N HIS A 690 -9.77 23.30 35.99
CA HIS A 690 -9.24 22.07 36.61
C HIS A 690 -8.80 22.33 38.08
N TYR A 691 -9.56 23.07 38.82
CA TYR A 691 -9.29 23.35 40.25
C TYR A 691 -9.37 22.12 41.14
N TYR A 692 -8.84 22.20 42.36
CA TYR A 692 -8.95 21.16 43.37
C TYR A 692 -10.26 21.29 44.14
N ALA A 693 -10.54 22.45 44.69
CA ALA A 693 -11.73 22.73 45.44
C ALA A 693 -12.19 24.19 45.28
N ALA A 694 -13.44 24.44 45.40
CA ALA A 694 -13.99 25.77 45.37
C ALA A 694 -15.16 25.93 46.32
N THR A 695 -15.28 27.12 46.91
CA THR A 695 -16.44 27.51 47.72
C THR A 695 -17.11 28.70 47.08
N PRO A 696 -18.42 28.68 46.83
CA PRO A 696 -19.17 29.81 46.33
C PRO A 696 -19.30 30.93 47.38
N SER A 697 -19.76 32.11 46.96
CA SER A 697 -20.27 33.12 47.92
C SER A 697 -21.69 32.75 48.35
N ALA A 698 -22.32 33.59 49.19
CA ALA A 698 -23.70 33.34 49.60
C ALA A 698 -24.70 33.31 48.43
N THR A 699 -24.42 34.05 47.34
CA THR A 699 -25.36 34.30 46.24
C THR A 699 -24.77 34.12 44.85
N ALA A 700 -23.41 34.00 44.70
CA ALA A 700 -22.74 33.74 43.45
C ALA A 700 -21.99 32.41 43.47
N ALA A 701 -22.10 31.65 42.40
CA ALA A 701 -21.45 30.34 42.22
C ALA A 701 -20.28 30.39 41.24
N TRP A 702 -19.26 29.53 41.46
CA TRP A 702 -18.21 29.31 40.49
C TRP A 702 -18.77 28.66 39.22
N THR A 703 -18.60 29.36 38.11
CA THR A 703 -19.11 28.95 36.82
C THR A 703 -17.96 28.83 35.85
N GLU A 704 -17.86 27.69 35.19
CA GLU A 704 -16.97 27.51 34.08
C GLU A 704 -17.50 28.23 32.84
N LEU A 705 -16.63 29.00 32.18
CA LEU A 705 -16.91 29.66 30.93
C LEU A 705 -16.14 28.87 29.82
N PRO A 706 -16.81 27.92 29.15
CA PRO A 706 -16.15 27.09 28.16
C PRO A 706 -15.71 27.91 26.95
N TYR A 707 -14.59 27.55 26.36
CA TYR A 707 -13.96 28.27 25.24
C TYR A 707 -13.57 29.72 25.52
N MET A 708 -13.63 30.16 26.76
CA MET A 708 -13.07 31.42 27.20
C MET A 708 -11.56 31.26 27.42
N GLY A 709 -10.78 32.28 27.07
CA GLY A 709 -9.33 32.22 27.26
C GLY A 709 -8.56 31.60 26.11
N ARG A 710 -7.25 31.41 26.31
CA ARG A 710 -6.33 31.06 25.23
C ARG A 710 -6.16 29.57 25.02
N THR A 711 -6.49 28.76 26.03
CA THR A 711 -6.26 27.30 25.98
C THR A 711 -7.50 26.48 26.23
N LEU A 712 -8.10 26.54 27.41
CA LEU A 712 -9.22 25.67 27.75
C LEU A 712 -10.51 26.47 27.98
N GLY A 713 -10.55 27.22 29.04
CA GLY A 713 -11.74 27.93 29.51
C GLY A 713 -11.40 28.90 30.64
N GLY A 714 -12.40 29.50 31.27
CA GLY A 714 -12.21 30.37 32.42
C GLY A 714 -13.14 30.01 33.55
N MET A 715 -12.75 30.38 34.80
CA MET A 715 -13.55 30.27 35.98
C MET A 715 -13.93 31.66 36.52
N ALA A 716 -15.20 31.90 36.73
CA ALA A 716 -15.70 33.14 37.25
C ALA A 716 -16.82 32.91 38.30
N LEU A 717 -16.96 33.86 39.24
CA LEU A 717 -18.13 33.89 40.10
C LEU A 717 -19.28 34.59 39.37
N MET A 718 -20.41 33.93 39.27
CA MET A 718 -21.61 34.45 38.58
C MET A 718 -22.86 34.26 39.42
N PRO A 719 -23.85 35.17 39.32
CA PRO A 719 -23.87 36.36 38.43
C PRO A 719 -22.98 37.49 38.98
N TYR A 720 -22.52 38.39 38.10
CA TYR A 720 -21.59 39.47 38.46
C TYR A 720 -22.20 40.58 39.31
N THR A 721 -23.53 40.62 39.47
CA THR A 721 -24.23 41.54 40.32
C THR A 721 -24.21 41.18 41.78
N GLU A 722 -23.79 39.99 42.09
CA GLU A 722 -23.83 39.43 43.46
C GLU A 722 -22.49 39.63 44.20
N PRO A 723 -22.53 39.76 45.53
CA PRO A 723 -21.32 39.81 46.35
C PRO A 723 -20.45 38.56 46.23
N VAL A 724 -19.14 38.75 46.19
CA VAL A 724 -18.15 37.66 46.04
C VAL A 724 -17.54 37.21 47.37
N GLY A 725 -17.87 37.89 48.49
CA GLY A 725 -17.30 37.67 49.82
C GLY A 725 -17.46 36.24 50.31
N GLY A 726 -16.39 35.65 50.84
CA GLY A 726 -16.35 34.28 51.32
C GLY A 726 -16.06 33.20 50.26
N ALA A 727 -16.12 33.57 48.98
CA ALA A 727 -15.76 32.65 47.89
C ALA A 727 -14.25 32.47 47.78
N TRP A 728 -13.85 31.28 47.40
CA TRP A 728 -12.46 30.96 47.06
C TRP A 728 -12.41 29.78 46.07
N ILE A 729 -11.30 29.69 45.36
CA ILE A 729 -10.92 28.56 44.47
C ILE A 729 -9.49 28.12 44.81
N GLU A 730 -9.25 26.83 44.87
CA GLU A 730 -7.99 26.21 45.27
C GLU A 730 -7.43 25.31 44.20
N TYR A 731 -6.14 25.43 43.97
CA TYR A 731 -5.35 24.59 43.07
C TYR A 731 -4.26 23.88 43.85
N ARG A 732 -4.07 22.58 43.59
CA ARG A 732 -3.05 21.77 44.29
C ARG A 732 -2.05 21.19 43.30
N PHE A 733 -0.77 21.20 43.71
CA PHE A 733 0.30 20.56 42.99
C PHE A 733 1.27 19.84 43.90
N GLU A 734 1.95 18.82 43.37
CA GLU A 734 2.98 18.06 44.09
C GLU A 734 4.35 18.37 43.43
N THR A 735 5.35 18.52 44.27
CA THR A 735 6.76 18.71 43.86
C THR A 735 7.57 17.47 44.18
N ALA A 736 8.55 17.15 43.34
CA ALA A 736 9.58 16.14 43.63
C ALA A 736 10.81 16.79 44.28
N GLU A 737 11.72 15.94 44.77
CA GLU A 737 13.02 16.43 45.27
C GLU A 737 13.79 17.17 44.16
N GLY A 738 14.22 18.39 44.47
CA GLY A 738 14.95 19.22 43.50
C GLY A 738 14.11 20.15 42.63
N ASP A 739 12.77 20.05 42.60
CA ASP A 739 11.90 20.98 41.88
C ASP A 739 11.93 22.38 42.51
N VAL A 740 11.96 22.48 43.83
CA VAL A 740 11.98 23.73 44.58
C VAL A 740 13.41 24.07 45.00
N LYS A 741 14.03 25.02 44.29
CA LYS A 741 15.42 25.45 44.48
C LYS A 741 15.57 26.65 45.41
N ALA A 742 14.49 27.42 45.64
CA ALA A 742 14.46 28.60 46.46
C ALA A 742 13.37 28.50 47.54
N ASP A 743 13.39 29.38 48.55
CA ASP A 743 12.37 29.43 49.59
C ASP A 743 11.16 30.27 49.19
N SER A 744 11.06 30.61 47.92
CA SER A 744 9.96 31.36 47.33
C SER A 744 9.64 30.85 45.93
N VAL A 745 8.37 30.97 45.54
CA VAL A 745 7.85 30.65 44.19
C VAL A 745 7.11 31.88 43.63
N ASP A 746 7.24 32.10 42.32
CA ASP A 746 6.47 33.12 41.63
C ASP A 746 5.16 32.47 41.15
N VAL A 747 4.07 32.82 41.82
CA VAL A 747 2.73 32.37 41.39
C VAL A 747 2.21 33.37 40.37
N ARG A 748 2.05 32.90 39.14
CA ARG A 748 1.54 33.65 38.00
C ARG A 748 0.06 33.36 37.84
N ILE A 749 -0.77 34.38 37.84
CA ILE A 749 -2.21 34.29 37.63
C ILE A 749 -2.55 34.97 36.31
N VAL A 750 -3.13 34.22 35.40
CA VAL A 750 -3.62 34.72 34.10
C VAL A 750 -5.12 34.93 34.21
N VAL A 751 -5.56 36.14 34.00
CA VAL A 751 -6.98 36.51 34.00
C VAL A 751 -7.34 37.20 32.70
N LYS A 752 -8.62 37.14 32.31
CA LYS A 752 -9.17 37.91 31.19
C LYS A 752 -8.93 39.41 31.42
N SER A 753 -8.64 40.15 30.38
CA SER A 753 -8.48 41.61 30.41
C SER A 753 -9.81 42.32 30.67
N THR A 754 -10.34 42.20 31.88
CA THR A 754 -11.52 42.94 32.35
C THR A 754 -11.16 44.32 32.75
N LEU A 755 -11.90 45.32 32.31
CA LEU A 755 -11.70 46.71 32.69
C LEU A 755 -12.36 47.02 34.04
N ASP A 756 -12.00 48.14 34.65
CA ASP A 756 -12.61 48.63 35.91
C ASP A 756 -14.04 49.13 35.68
N PHE A 757 -14.96 48.21 35.40
CA PHE A 757 -16.36 48.51 35.10
C PHE A 757 -17.17 49.03 36.32
N LEU A 758 -16.60 48.90 37.51
CA LEU A 758 -17.18 49.47 38.73
C LEU A 758 -16.63 50.88 39.05
N ASN A 759 -15.65 51.32 38.26
CA ASN A 759 -15.04 52.62 38.40
C ASN A 759 -14.53 52.94 39.83
N LYS A 760 -13.86 51.97 40.44
CA LYS A 760 -13.36 52.04 41.82
C LYS A 760 -11.86 51.94 42.01
N GLY A 761 -11.11 52.08 40.93
CA GLY A 761 -9.67 52.04 40.93
C GLY A 761 -9.09 50.65 40.68
N GLY A 762 -9.89 49.76 40.07
CA GLY A 762 -9.55 48.39 39.63
C GLY A 762 -10.18 47.31 40.51
N HIS A 763 -10.00 46.04 40.00
CA HIS A 763 -10.53 44.82 40.59
C HIS A 763 -9.45 44.05 41.32
N VAL A 764 -9.77 43.52 42.50
CA VAL A 764 -8.81 42.89 43.42
C VAL A 764 -9.19 41.44 43.70
N TYR A 765 -8.17 40.58 43.75
CA TYR A 765 -8.23 39.23 44.33
C TYR A 765 -7.04 39.00 45.22
N ASP A 766 -7.18 38.13 46.20
CA ASP A 766 -6.09 37.70 47.08
C ASP A 766 -5.57 36.34 46.67
N VAL A 767 -4.23 36.14 46.83
CA VAL A 767 -3.55 34.87 46.55
C VAL A 767 -2.75 34.45 47.79
N SER A 768 -2.85 33.19 48.18
CA SER A 768 -2.00 32.59 49.23
C SER A 768 -1.51 31.18 48.80
N LEU A 769 -0.36 30.78 49.34
CA LEU A 769 0.21 29.45 49.15
C LEU A 769 0.38 28.79 50.53
N ASP A 770 -0.06 27.54 50.67
CA ASP A 770 0.10 26.71 51.86
C ASP A 770 -0.36 27.40 53.16
N GLY A 771 -1.38 28.24 53.07
CA GLY A 771 -1.92 28.98 54.21
C GLY A 771 -1.09 30.20 54.63
N SER A 772 -0.16 30.66 53.79
CA SER A 772 0.54 31.92 54.00
C SER A 772 -0.42 33.10 54.06
N ALA A 773 0.04 34.23 54.60
CA ALA A 773 -0.71 35.48 54.58
C ALA A 773 -1.09 35.83 53.13
N PRO A 774 -2.37 36.14 52.81
CA PRO A 774 -2.79 36.49 51.48
C PRO A 774 -2.14 37.79 50.97
N VAL A 775 -1.76 37.75 49.70
CA VAL A 775 -1.27 38.96 48.99
C VAL A 775 -2.37 39.42 48.04
N SER A 776 -2.74 40.71 48.17
CA SER A 776 -3.76 41.33 47.33
C SER A 776 -3.19 41.77 45.99
N VAL A 777 -3.89 41.46 44.92
CA VAL A 777 -3.52 41.79 43.54
C VAL A 777 -4.64 42.63 42.90
N ASN A 778 -4.31 43.90 42.61
CA ASN A 778 -5.16 44.74 41.78
C ASN A 778 -4.66 44.59 40.31
N PHE A 779 -5.38 43.83 39.52
CA PHE A 779 -4.82 43.39 38.20
C PHE A 779 -5.11 44.37 37.06
N ASN A 780 -6.08 45.29 37.20
CA ASN A 780 -6.52 46.15 36.09
C ASN A 780 -6.56 47.66 36.40
N SER A 781 -6.00 48.13 37.52
CA SER A 781 -5.95 49.56 37.88
C SER A 781 -5.27 50.41 36.85
N MET A 782 -4.32 49.85 36.12
CA MET A 782 -3.58 50.56 35.06
C MET A 782 -4.19 50.36 33.66
N LEU A 783 -5.26 49.57 33.54
CA LEU A 783 -5.97 49.35 32.26
C LEU A 783 -6.94 50.48 32.00
N ASN A 784 -6.40 51.67 31.70
CA ASN A 784 -7.17 52.87 31.45
C ASN A 784 -6.50 53.75 30.36
N GLU A 785 -7.23 54.68 29.82
CA GLU A 785 -6.78 55.56 28.73
C GLU A 785 -6.03 56.81 29.20
N LYS A 786 -5.50 56.83 30.43
CA LYS A 786 -4.63 57.88 30.87
C LYS A 786 -3.36 57.94 30.02
N PRO A 787 -2.80 59.14 29.77
CA PRO A 787 -1.64 59.29 28.86
C PRO A 787 -0.45 58.42 29.20
N GLU A 788 -0.22 58.14 30.49
CA GLU A 788 0.86 57.28 30.97
C GLU A 788 0.66 55.81 30.72
N ASN A 789 -0.61 55.37 30.54
CA ASN A 789 -0.99 53.98 30.42
C ASN A 789 -1.43 53.57 29.00
N ILE A 790 -2.04 54.47 28.23
CA ILE A 790 -2.80 54.15 27.02
C ILE A 790 -2.01 53.36 26.00
N TYR A 791 -0.78 53.75 25.67
CA TYR A 791 0.05 53.06 24.65
C TYR A 791 0.98 52.00 25.22
N SER A 792 1.40 52.16 26.47
CA SER A 792 2.40 51.28 27.10
C SER A 792 1.77 50.07 27.79
N ILE A 793 0.56 50.19 28.34
CA ILE A 793 -0.11 49.17 29.13
C ILE A 793 -1.48 48.81 28.57
N TYR A 794 -2.35 49.82 28.39
CA TYR A 794 -3.74 49.57 28.04
C TYR A 794 -3.91 48.88 26.69
N TYR A 795 -3.57 49.53 25.57
CA TYR A 795 -3.74 48.90 24.24
C TYR A 795 -2.99 47.58 24.08
N PRO A 796 -1.72 47.45 24.49
CA PRO A 796 -1.06 46.15 24.38
C PRO A 796 -1.70 45.06 25.20
N THR A 797 -2.24 45.34 26.35
CA THR A 797 -2.92 44.36 27.25
C THR A 797 -4.26 43.94 26.75
N ILE A 798 -5.12 44.91 26.39
CA ILE A 798 -6.47 44.56 25.88
C ILE A 798 -6.36 43.84 24.52
N ALA A 799 -5.39 44.18 23.69
CA ALA A 799 -5.14 43.47 22.41
C ALA A 799 -4.71 42.02 22.64
N ARG A 800 -4.03 41.72 23.74
CA ARG A 800 -3.66 40.36 24.16
C ARG A 800 -4.82 39.61 24.83
N ARG A 801 -5.85 40.31 25.26
CA ARG A 801 -7.06 39.80 25.93
C ARG A 801 -6.84 39.18 27.31
N VAL A 802 -5.63 39.20 27.87
CA VAL A 802 -5.27 38.67 29.19
C VAL A 802 -4.39 39.60 29.96
N VAL A 803 -4.46 39.57 31.29
CA VAL A 803 -3.54 40.19 32.24
C VAL A 803 -2.82 39.07 32.99
N GLU A 804 -1.51 39.12 33.03
CA GLU A 804 -0.68 38.24 33.87
C GLU A 804 -0.19 39.04 35.10
N SER A 805 -0.51 38.51 36.26
CA SER A 805 -0.01 39.03 37.54
C SER A 805 0.96 38.05 38.15
N VAL A 806 2.06 38.48 38.73
CA VAL A 806 3.05 37.63 39.38
C VAL A 806 3.12 38.00 40.87
N VAL A 807 2.94 37.00 41.73
CA VAL A 807 3.00 37.14 43.17
C VAL A 807 4.08 36.19 43.72
N ARG A 808 5.05 36.74 44.43
CA ARG A 808 6.08 35.94 45.10
C ARG A 808 5.63 35.52 46.48
N LEU A 809 5.53 34.17 46.67
CA LEU A 809 5.06 33.58 47.90
C LEU A 809 6.12 32.63 48.47
N PRO A 810 6.15 32.43 49.81
CA PRO A 810 7.06 31.45 50.46
C PRO A 810 6.63 30.01 50.07
N ILE A 811 7.59 29.13 49.83
CA ILE A 811 7.35 27.72 49.57
C ILE A 811 8.36 26.84 50.28
N LYS A 812 7.94 25.65 50.72
CA LYS A 812 8.84 24.67 51.37
C LYS A 812 9.62 23.92 50.29
N ARG A 813 10.91 23.71 50.52
CA ARG A 813 11.75 22.89 49.67
C ARG A 813 11.47 21.41 49.84
N GLY A 814 11.77 20.61 48.84
CA GLY A 814 11.68 19.17 48.82
C GLY A 814 10.39 18.66 48.22
N ALA A 815 10.18 17.33 48.34
CA ALA A 815 8.98 16.68 47.86
C ALA A 815 7.81 17.01 48.79
N ALA A 816 6.82 17.71 48.31
CA ALA A 816 5.67 18.15 49.08
C ALA A 816 4.42 18.37 48.24
N ARG A 817 3.27 18.43 48.89
CA ARG A 817 2.02 18.88 48.25
C ARG A 817 1.77 20.31 48.64
N HIS A 818 1.48 21.12 47.67
CA HIS A 818 1.26 22.57 47.82
C HIS A 818 -0.16 22.96 47.45
N SER A 819 -0.67 24.04 48.00
CA SER A 819 -2.02 24.57 47.77
C SER A 819 -1.99 26.05 47.50
N ILE A 820 -2.41 26.47 46.31
CA ILE A 820 -2.63 27.86 45.93
C ILE A 820 -4.12 28.15 46.09
N LYS A 821 -4.46 29.13 46.96
CA LYS A 821 -5.83 29.57 47.15
C LYS A 821 -6.00 31.02 46.66
N ILE A 822 -7.06 31.23 45.87
CA ILE A 822 -7.41 32.52 45.30
C ILE A 822 -8.79 32.91 45.82
N LEU A 823 -8.87 34.16 46.33
CA LEU A 823 -10.09 34.72 46.88
C LEU A 823 -10.43 35.98 46.11
N PRO A 824 -11.46 36.01 45.27
CA PRO A 824 -11.94 37.27 44.65
C PRO A 824 -12.43 38.26 45.71
N ARG A 825 -12.07 39.49 45.52
CA ARG A 825 -12.61 40.60 46.31
C ARG A 825 -13.66 41.40 45.57
N ASP A 826 -13.63 41.23 44.23
CA ASP A 826 -14.48 41.94 43.32
C ASP A 826 -15.10 40.99 42.29
N PRO A 827 -16.31 41.27 41.79
CA PRO A 827 -16.96 40.48 40.75
C PRO A 827 -16.30 40.75 39.38
N GLY A 828 -16.60 39.93 38.41
CA GLY A 828 -16.16 40.06 37.00
C GLY A 828 -14.74 39.66 36.73
N ILE A 829 -14.07 38.98 37.67
CA ILE A 829 -12.74 38.39 37.43
C ILE A 829 -12.91 37.00 36.81
N VAL A 830 -12.30 36.79 35.69
CA VAL A 830 -12.27 35.49 35.00
C VAL A 830 -10.86 34.96 35.05
N PHE A 831 -10.64 33.89 35.79
CA PHE A 831 -9.35 33.20 35.89
C PHE A 831 -9.22 32.22 34.74
N GLU A 832 -8.07 32.23 34.02
CA GLU A 832 -7.81 31.35 32.90
C GLU A 832 -6.74 30.32 33.25
N LYS A 833 -5.67 30.73 33.94
CA LYS A 833 -4.53 29.81 34.25
C LYS A 833 -3.81 30.23 35.53
N VAL A 834 -3.33 29.25 36.28
CA VAL A 834 -2.53 29.44 37.51
C VAL A 834 -1.21 28.69 37.32
N ILE A 835 -0.08 29.37 37.57
CA ILE A 835 1.23 28.79 37.34
C ILE A 835 2.08 29.00 38.60
N ALA A 836 2.60 27.89 39.15
CA ALA A 836 3.61 27.93 40.19
C ALA A 836 5.00 27.80 39.52
N ASP A 837 5.73 28.93 39.47
CA ASP A 837 7.05 29.01 38.81
C ASP A 837 8.16 28.97 39.89
N MET A 838 8.80 27.81 39.99
CA MET A 838 9.93 27.53 40.89
C MET A 838 11.27 27.70 40.14
N GLY A 839 11.27 28.40 39.01
CA GLY A 839 12.42 28.63 38.12
C GLY A 839 12.40 27.89 36.80
N GLY A 840 11.31 27.23 36.50
CA GLY A 840 11.13 26.46 35.26
C GLY A 840 10.24 27.13 34.18
N TYR A 841 9.60 28.24 34.52
CA TYR A 841 8.69 28.91 33.60
C TYR A 841 9.40 29.46 32.36
N ARG A 842 8.88 29.07 31.20
CA ARG A 842 9.31 29.63 29.91
C ARG A 842 8.19 30.46 29.33
N LYS A 843 8.47 31.76 29.16
CA LYS A 843 7.49 32.71 28.64
C LYS A 843 7.06 32.29 27.24
N SER A 844 5.76 32.03 27.06
CA SER A 844 5.15 31.72 25.78
C SER A 844 3.81 32.40 25.64
N TYR A 845 3.27 32.51 24.44
CA TYR A 845 1.98 33.18 24.21
C TYR A 845 0.80 32.45 24.86
N LEU A 846 0.86 31.14 24.96
CA LEU A 846 -0.14 30.27 25.55
C LEU A 846 0.14 29.94 27.05
N HIS A 847 1.19 30.53 27.64
CA HIS A 847 1.60 30.36 29.05
C HIS A 847 1.96 28.94 29.45
N MET A 848 2.60 28.16 28.55
CA MET A 848 2.95 26.74 28.68
C MET A 848 1.72 25.81 28.73
N ASP A 849 1.95 24.56 28.45
CA ASP A 849 0.94 23.51 28.51
C ASP A 849 0.64 23.11 29.96
N GLU A 850 -0.55 22.60 30.20
CA GLU A 850 -0.97 22.15 31.52
C GLU A 850 -0.08 21.00 32.00
N SER A 851 0.29 21.04 33.27
CA SER A 851 1.07 19.98 33.93
C SER A 851 0.24 18.69 34.07
N PRO A 852 0.88 17.51 34.07
CA PRO A 852 0.19 16.26 34.35
C PRO A 852 -0.62 16.36 35.65
N ARG A 853 -1.84 15.85 35.63
CA ARG A 853 -2.74 15.88 36.78
C ARG A 853 -3.38 14.53 37.07
N LYS A 854 -3.74 14.32 38.33
CA LYS A 854 -4.55 13.20 38.82
C LYS A 854 -5.72 13.72 39.63
N GLN A 855 -6.83 13.01 39.63
CA GLN A 855 -7.92 13.28 40.52
C GLN A 855 -7.75 12.46 41.82
N GLN A 856 -7.84 13.11 42.96
CA GLN A 856 -7.87 12.42 44.23
C GLN A 856 -9.29 11.81 44.41
N LYS A 857 -9.35 10.49 44.61
CA LYS A 857 -10.60 9.76 44.89
C LYS A 857 -11.21 10.19 46.22
#